data_927efedd8513cfe0c110476c9bdc66d6
#
_entry.id   927efedd8513cfe0c110476c9bdc66d6
#
_cell.length_a   1.000
_cell.length_b   1.000
_cell.length_c   1.000
_cell.angle_alpha   90.00
_cell.angle_beta   90.00
_cell.angle_gamma   90.00
#
_symmetry.space_group_name_H-M   'P 1'
#
loop_
_entity.id
_entity.type
_entity.pdbx_description
1 polymer ?
#
loop_
_entity_poly.entity_id
_entity_poly.type
_entity_poly.pdbx_seq_one_letter_code
_entity_poly.pdbx_strand_id
1 'polypeptide(L)'
;VDDVTHLSLDEKVSPNTAAAGTIECKFWGLGGDGTVGANKNSIKIIGDHTDKYVQAYFQYDSKKTGGVTISHLRFGDKPIKSPYYINKADFVACHNPSYITKGFPIVRDVKPGGVFMINCQWTPEELAHHLDAASKRYIAKNNIQLYTINAIDLAQSIGMGKRTNTILQSAFFSLAKVLPEEDAIQYMKEKATQSYSKKGMDVVEMNHKAIDAGATAYVKIDVPADWATAEDVVVDHKLEGKPELVKQVKNILFPVDKMDGDSLPVSTFVDHVDGQFELGAAAYEKRGVAVAVPEWDAAKCIQCGNCAYVCPHATIRTVALTDEEAKNAPAAAKIVPVKAGKGKGVYQFTMAISPLDCMGCGVCVGACPEKVQAIKMVPQETQLDQQEVFDYCVSKVSEKKELQTADVKGSQFRKPLLEFSGSCAGCAETSYARLVTQLFGDKMYISNATGCSSIWGNPGATNPYCTNAEGKGPAWCNSLFEDNAEHGFGMYLGQKAIRDSLIEKTEALIAIEWTNAELKAAAQKYLDTVNDLDANAEATKAYVAALEENVATVDELAQVPQFAEHAAELKAKGEKFCDCDACALAADILSKKDFLGKKSVWIFGGDGWAYDIGFGGVDHVLASGEDVNIFVFDTEVYSNTGGQASKASNIGQVAQFAAAGKETKAKSLAEIAMSYGYVYVAQVAMGANAAQTLKAIQEAEAYHGPSLIIGYAPCEMHSIKGGMQNCQKEMKKAVDCGYWNMFRFNPAAEKKFTLDSKAPAGGYQEFLMNEARYSRLTREFPERATVLFAKNEENAKERYEHLLKLVDLYDK
;
A
#
# COMPACT_ATOMS: atom_id res chain seq x y z
N VAL A 1 13.40 16.21 -20.29
CA VAL A 1 13.72 17.21 -21.33
C VAL A 1 12.84 18.43 -21.11
N ASP A 2 13.44 19.63 -21.18
CA ASP A 2 12.72 20.90 -21.09
C ASP A 2 12.15 21.26 -22.47
N ASP A 3 10.84 21.09 -22.62
CA ASP A 3 10.07 21.38 -23.82
C ASP A 3 9.39 22.77 -23.81
N VAL A 4 9.57 23.55 -22.72
CA VAL A 4 8.98 24.87 -22.53
C VAL A 4 10.01 25.98 -22.84
N THR A 5 11.15 25.94 -22.13
CA THR A 5 12.18 26.98 -22.28
C THR A 5 13.29 26.58 -23.24
N HIS A 6 13.35 25.32 -23.64
CA HIS A 6 14.36 24.73 -24.54
C HIS A 6 15.81 24.94 -24.07
N LEU A 7 16.03 24.96 -22.74
CA LEU A 7 17.34 25.07 -22.10
C LEU A 7 18.06 23.74 -21.89
N SER A 8 17.43 22.62 -22.23
CA SER A 8 18.08 21.31 -22.18
C SER A 8 19.19 21.21 -23.22
N LEU A 9 20.32 20.65 -22.82
CA LEU A 9 21.43 20.38 -23.75
C LEU A 9 21.05 19.18 -24.65
N ASP A 10 21.43 19.26 -25.91
CA ASP A 10 21.29 18.14 -26.84
C ASP A 10 22.24 17.01 -26.46
N GLU A 11 21.71 15.82 -26.25
CA GLU A 11 22.53 14.61 -26.07
C GLU A 11 23.09 14.17 -27.44
N LYS A 12 24.36 14.47 -27.67
CA LYS A 12 25.04 14.11 -28.94
C LYS A 12 25.65 12.72 -28.91
N VAL A 13 26.03 12.23 -27.72
CA VAL A 13 26.67 10.93 -27.50
C VAL A 13 26.19 10.35 -26.17
N SER A 14 25.59 9.16 -26.20
CA SER A 14 25.30 8.37 -25.02
C SER A 14 26.51 7.48 -24.69
N PRO A 15 27.34 7.80 -23.66
CA PRO A 15 28.55 7.05 -23.39
C PRO A 15 28.22 5.65 -22.87
N ASN A 16 28.87 4.65 -23.46
CA ASN A 16 28.89 3.29 -22.94
C ASN A 16 30.31 2.94 -22.48
N THR A 17 30.49 2.72 -21.17
CA THR A 17 31.80 2.36 -20.60
C THR A 17 32.05 0.86 -20.55
N ALA A 18 31.13 0.03 -21.07
CA ALA A 18 31.33 -1.40 -21.18
C ALA A 18 32.47 -1.66 -22.17
N ALA A 19 33.41 -2.52 -21.75
CA ALA A 19 34.53 -2.91 -22.63
C ALA A 19 34.02 -3.68 -23.86
N ALA A 20 34.68 -3.53 -24.99
CA ALA A 20 34.36 -4.31 -26.19
C ALA A 20 34.35 -5.82 -25.88
N GLY A 21 33.29 -6.49 -26.34
CA GLY A 21 33.06 -7.92 -26.06
C GLY A 21 32.30 -8.19 -24.78
N THR A 22 31.88 -7.16 -24.03
CA THR A 22 30.93 -7.33 -22.91
C THR A 22 29.56 -7.67 -23.45
N ILE A 23 28.97 -8.78 -22.97
CA ILE A 23 27.57 -9.18 -23.26
C ILE A 23 26.68 -8.56 -22.21
N GLU A 24 25.66 -7.85 -22.64
CA GLU A 24 24.68 -7.17 -21.79
C GLU A 24 23.31 -7.84 -21.93
N CYS A 25 22.71 -8.27 -20.81
CA CYS A 25 21.43 -8.96 -20.79
C CYS A 25 20.45 -8.28 -19.84
N LYS A 26 19.17 -8.22 -20.23
CA LYS A 26 18.12 -7.58 -19.46
C LYS A 26 16.90 -8.52 -19.34
N PHE A 27 16.35 -8.67 -18.14
CA PHE A 27 15.23 -9.59 -17.88
C PHE A 27 14.11 -8.86 -17.16
N TRP A 28 12.95 -8.83 -17.77
CA TRP A 28 11.73 -8.26 -17.24
C TRP A 28 10.88 -9.35 -16.62
N GLY A 29 10.77 -9.33 -15.29
CA GLY A 29 10.01 -10.28 -14.49
C GLY A 29 8.96 -9.60 -13.61
N LEU A 30 8.15 -10.40 -12.96
CA LEU A 30 7.13 -9.95 -12.01
C LEU A 30 7.58 -10.23 -10.58
N GLY A 31 7.37 -9.29 -9.68
CA GLY A 31 7.71 -9.45 -8.26
C GLY A 31 7.07 -10.70 -7.65
N GLY A 32 7.92 -11.62 -7.18
CA GLY A 32 7.51 -12.91 -6.65
C GLY A 32 7.51 -14.08 -7.65
N ASP A 33 7.78 -13.86 -8.95
CA ASP A 33 7.83 -14.92 -9.95
C ASP A 33 9.13 -15.75 -9.92
N GLY A 34 10.16 -15.28 -9.19
CA GLY A 34 11.46 -15.93 -9.03
C GLY A 34 12.50 -15.57 -10.09
N THR A 35 12.21 -14.69 -11.05
CA THR A 35 13.16 -14.21 -12.08
C THR A 35 14.46 -13.70 -11.48
N VAL A 36 14.40 -12.88 -10.43
CA VAL A 36 15.57 -12.34 -9.74
C VAL A 36 16.45 -13.47 -9.16
N GLY A 37 15.82 -14.48 -8.56
CA GLY A 37 16.52 -15.66 -8.01
C GLY A 37 17.25 -16.46 -9.09
N ALA A 38 16.59 -16.70 -10.23
CA ALA A 38 17.19 -17.38 -11.37
C ALA A 38 18.38 -16.60 -11.94
N ASN A 39 18.26 -15.28 -12.06
CA ASN A 39 19.34 -14.42 -12.57
C ASN A 39 20.53 -14.31 -11.59
N LYS A 40 20.30 -14.29 -10.27
CA LYS A 40 21.36 -14.45 -9.26
C LYS A 40 22.09 -15.79 -9.39
N ASN A 41 21.37 -16.85 -9.72
CA ASN A 41 21.96 -18.15 -9.99
C ASN A 41 22.77 -18.16 -11.28
N SER A 42 22.26 -17.56 -12.37
CA SER A 42 22.96 -17.43 -13.64
C SER A 42 24.30 -16.71 -13.49
N ILE A 43 24.33 -15.57 -12.78
CA ILE A 43 25.55 -14.81 -12.55
C ILE A 43 26.60 -15.60 -11.76
N LYS A 44 26.17 -16.42 -10.79
CA LYS A 44 27.05 -17.31 -10.03
C LYS A 44 27.60 -18.45 -10.89
N ILE A 45 26.75 -19.08 -11.71
CA ILE A 45 27.18 -20.13 -12.63
C ILE A 45 28.30 -19.59 -13.54
N ILE A 46 28.10 -18.42 -14.15
CA ILE A 46 29.10 -17.84 -15.06
C ILE A 46 30.34 -17.44 -14.30
N GLY A 47 30.25 -16.81 -13.14
CA GLY A 47 31.41 -16.38 -12.36
C GLY A 47 32.18 -17.51 -11.71
N ASP A 48 31.52 -18.60 -11.30
CA ASP A 48 32.18 -19.75 -10.64
C ASP A 48 32.86 -20.70 -11.64
N HIS A 49 32.42 -20.73 -12.92
CA HIS A 49 32.86 -21.70 -13.91
C HIS A 49 33.56 -21.08 -15.13
N THR A 50 33.80 -19.76 -15.14
CA THR A 50 34.57 -19.10 -16.23
C THR A 50 35.51 -18.05 -15.67
N ASP A 51 36.48 -17.61 -16.48
CA ASP A 51 37.36 -16.47 -16.17
C ASP A 51 36.68 -15.09 -16.46
N LYS A 52 35.40 -15.07 -16.76
CA LYS A 52 34.70 -13.83 -17.08
C LYS A 52 34.42 -12.97 -15.83
N TYR A 53 34.62 -11.68 -16.00
CA TYR A 53 34.10 -10.72 -15.04
C TYR A 53 32.57 -10.66 -15.16
N VAL A 54 31.88 -10.59 -14.02
CA VAL A 54 30.42 -10.61 -13.95
C VAL A 54 29.91 -9.44 -13.11
N GLN A 55 28.77 -8.85 -13.52
CA GLN A 55 28.11 -7.79 -12.78
C GLN A 55 26.60 -8.00 -12.87
N ALA A 56 25.89 -7.77 -11.78
CA ALA A 56 24.43 -7.78 -11.75
C ALA A 56 23.88 -6.60 -10.97
N TYR A 57 22.86 -5.95 -11.52
CA TYR A 57 21.98 -5.02 -10.84
C TYR A 57 20.54 -5.49 -10.93
N PHE A 58 19.76 -5.23 -9.87
CA PHE A 58 18.36 -5.60 -9.80
C PHE A 58 17.54 -4.35 -9.48
N GLN A 59 16.71 -3.95 -10.43
CA GLN A 59 15.79 -2.83 -10.30
C GLN A 59 14.42 -3.37 -9.88
N TYR A 60 13.78 -2.66 -8.96
CA TYR A 60 12.47 -3.02 -8.42
C TYR A 60 11.52 -1.85 -8.53
N ASP A 61 10.26 -2.16 -8.80
CA ASP A 61 9.15 -1.22 -8.65
C ASP A 61 8.90 -0.92 -7.16
N SER A 62 8.23 0.17 -6.88
CA SER A 62 7.73 0.51 -5.54
C SER A 62 6.65 -0.47 -5.05
N LYS A 63 5.92 -1.11 -5.95
CA LYS A 63 4.89 -2.11 -5.62
C LYS A 63 5.54 -3.43 -5.21
N LYS A 64 5.17 -3.93 -4.02
CA LYS A 64 5.83 -5.11 -3.43
C LYS A 64 5.42 -6.42 -4.09
N THR A 65 4.12 -6.68 -4.23
CA THR A 65 3.61 -7.87 -4.91
C THR A 65 3.19 -7.53 -6.33
N GLY A 66 3.65 -8.32 -7.30
CA GLY A 66 3.34 -8.11 -8.71
C GLY A 66 3.89 -6.80 -9.29
N GLY A 67 4.85 -6.16 -8.63
CA GLY A 67 5.61 -5.05 -9.18
C GLY A 67 6.61 -5.51 -10.25
N VAL A 68 7.03 -4.59 -11.10
CA VAL A 68 8.04 -4.87 -12.14
C VAL A 68 9.39 -5.15 -11.51
N THR A 69 10.08 -6.19 -11.96
CA THR A 69 11.48 -6.44 -11.64
C THR A 69 12.30 -6.48 -12.90
N ILE A 70 13.43 -5.78 -12.91
CA ILE A 70 14.34 -5.77 -14.05
C ILE A 70 15.72 -6.19 -13.58
N SER A 71 16.25 -7.30 -14.14
CA SER A 71 17.61 -7.75 -13.87
C SER A 71 18.52 -7.31 -14.99
N HIS A 72 19.64 -6.68 -14.66
CA HIS A 72 20.68 -6.20 -15.58
C HIS A 72 21.95 -7.01 -15.34
N LEU A 73 22.34 -7.84 -16.30
CA LEU A 73 23.52 -8.70 -16.20
C LEU A 73 24.56 -8.32 -17.24
N ARG A 74 25.82 -8.20 -16.83
CA ARG A 74 26.98 -8.00 -17.72
C ARG A 74 28.01 -9.09 -17.52
N PHE A 75 28.56 -9.57 -18.64
CA PHE A 75 29.62 -10.59 -18.66
C PHE A 75 30.69 -10.18 -19.66
N GLY A 76 31.97 -10.27 -19.29
CA GLY A 76 33.03 -9.87 -20.19
C GLY A 76 34.40 -10.39 -19.76
N ASP A 77 35.34 -10.38 -20.70
CA ASP A 77 36.73 -10.82 -20.48
C ASP A 77 37.61 -9.72 -19.86
N LYS A 78 37.03 -8.55 -19.64
CA LYS A 78 37.70 -7.40 -19.00
C LYS A 78 36.91 -6.92 -17.79
N PRO A 79 37.56 -6.27 -16.80
CA PRO A 79 36.89 -5.72 -15.63
C PRO A 79 35.74 -4.80 -16.02
N ILE A 80 34.57 -5.04 -15.43
CA ILE A 80 33.34 -4.28 -15.67
C ILE A 80 33.32 -3.08 -14.71
N LYS A 81 33.33 -1.87 -15.26
CA LYS A 81 33.32 -0.60 -14.51
C LYS A 81 32.15 0.27 -14.91
N SER A 82 30.96 -0.34 -15.12
CA SER A 82 29.73 0.32 -15.55
C SER A 82 28.74 0.40 -14.38
N PRO A 83 28.76 1.47 -13.53
CA PRO A 83 27.92 1.60 -12.33
C PRO A 83 26.53 2.15 -12.67
N TYR A 84 25.90 1.67 -13.74
CA TYR A 84 24.60 2.11 -14.24
C TYR A 84 23.81 0.94 -14.83
N TYR A 85 22.50 1.10 -14.95
CA TYR A 85 21.61 0.14 -15.58
C TYR A 85 21.90 -0.01 -17.09
N ILE A 86 21.57 -1.18 -17.63
CA ILE A 86 21.71 -1.45 -19.07
C ILE A 86 20.55 -0.76 -19.79
N ASN A 87 20.86 0.14 -20.72
CA ASN A 87 19.86 0.78 -21.57
C ASN A 87 19.58 -0.04 -22.84
N LYS A 88 20.64 -0.59 -23.45
CA LYS A 88 20.56 -1.44 -24.65
C LYS A 88 21.29 -2.74 -24.40
N ALA A 89 20.63 -3.86 -24.59
CA ALA A 89 21.11 -5.21 -24.29
C ALA A 89 21.22 -6.07 -25.55
N ASP A 90 22.16 -6.99 -25.54
CA ASP A 90 22.34 -8.01 -26.58
C ASP A 90 21.21 -9.07 -26.49
N PHE A 91 20.74 -9.33 -25.27
CA PHE A 91 19.62 -10.24 -24.98
C PHE A 91 18.62 -9.58 -24.03
N VAL A 92 17.34 -9.59 -24.41
CA VAL A 92 16.23 -9.13 -23.55
C VAL A 92 15.19 -10.22 -23.43
N ALA A 93 14.75 -10.54 -22.21
CA ALA A 93 13.68 -11.48 -21.93
C ALA A 93 12.48 -10.81 -21.24
N CYS A 94 11.29 -11.04 -21.79
CA CYS A 94 10.01 -10.73 -21.17
C CYS A 94 9.42 -12.01 -20.56
N HIS A 95 9.53 -12.17 -19.22
CA HIS A 95 9.07 -13.37 -18.52
C HIS A 95 7.57 -13.39 -18.28
N ASN A 96 6.90 -12.21 -18.29
CA ASN A 96 5.46 -12.11 -18.08
C ASN A 96 4.77 -11.54 -19.34
N PRO A 97 3.88 -12.30 -20.01
CA PRO A 97 3.23 -11.86 -21.23
C PRO A 97 2.31 -10.63 -21.02
N SER A 98 1.84 -10.38 -19.80
CA SER A 98 1.00 -9.21 -19.52
C SER A 98 1.70 -7.87 -19.81
N TYR A 99 3.02 -7.81 -19.78
CA TYR A 99 3.76 -6.60 -20.14
C TYR A 99 3.60 -6.25 -21.62
N ILE A 100 3.50 -7.26 -22.49
CA ILE A 100 3.25 -7.05 -23.92
C ILE A 100 1.83 -6.52 -24.14
N THR A 101 0.81 -7.16 -23.54
CA THR A 101 -0.59 -6.73 -23.67
C THR A 101 -0.86 -5.35 -23.06
N LYS A 102 -0.08 -4.95 -22.05
CA LYS A 102 -0.15 -3.62 -21.44
C LYS A 102 0.69 -2.56 -22.14
N GLY A 103 1.40 -2.93 -23.22
CA GLY A 103 2.19 -2.00 -24.03
C GLY A 103 3.43 -1.44 -23.33
N PHE A 104 4.14 -2.26 -22.54
CA PHE A 104 5.44 -1.89 -21.99
C PHE A 104 6.48 -1.78 -23.11
N PRO A 105 7.35 -0.74 -23.14
CA PRO A 105 8.28 -0.51 -24.25
C PRO A 105 9.53 -1.40 -24.19
N ILE A 106 9.41 -2.67 -23.77
CA ILE A 106 10.53 -3.59 -23.48
C ILE A 106 11.42 -3.82 -24.71
N VAL A 107 10.84 -3.91 -25.88
CA VAL A 107 11.61 -4.18 -27.09
C VAL A 107 12.62 -3.07 -27.42
N ARG A 108 12.39 -1.85 -26.97
CA ARG A 108 13.32 -0.72 -27.13
C ARG A 108 14.65 -0.94 -26.39
N ASP A 109 14.70 -1.87 -25.44
CA ASP A 109 15.92 -2.24 -24.72
C ASP A 109 16.87 -3.10 -25.55
N VAL A 110 16.42 -3.68 -26.65
CA VAL A 110 17.23 -4.60 -27.47
C VAL A 110 18.13 -3.81 -28.41
N LYS A 111 19.44 -4.15 -28.47
CA LYS A 111 20.37 -3.63 -29.48
C LYS A 111 19.95 -4.08 -30.91
N PRO A 112 20.23 -3.29 -31.95
CA PRO A 112 20.05 -3.77 -33.33
C PRO A 112 20.73 -5.13 -33.56
N GLY A 113 20.00 -6.08 -34.13
CA GLY A 113 20.44 -7.48 -34.32
C GLY A 113 20.42 -8.36 -33.07
N GLY A 114 20.06 -7.80 -31.91
CA GLY A 114 19.97 -8.53 -30.62
C GLY A 114 18.79 -9.49 -30.55
N VAL A 115 18.70 -10.22 -29.46
CA VAL A 115 17.68 -11.24 -29.19
C VAL A 115 16.60 -10.70 -28.27
N PHE A 116 15.33 -10.89 -28.65
CA PHE A 116 14.16 -10.65 -27.81
C PHE A 116 13.39 -11.95 -27.60
N MET A 117 13.26 -12.41 -26.35
CA MET A 117 12.53 -13.62 -25.98
C MET A 117 11.31 -13.27 -25.14
N ILE A 118 10.15 -13.83 -25.51
CA ILE A 118 8.87 -13.62 -24.80
C ILE A 118 8.36 -14.95 -24.27
N ASN A 119 8.09 -15.05 -22.97
CA ASN A 119 7.37 -16.16 -22.37
C ASN A 119 5.88 -15.96 -22.56
N CYS A 120 5.26 -16.72 -23.46
CA CYS A 120 3.83 -16.64 -23.74
C CYS A 120 3.29 -17.97 -24.30
N GLN A 121 1.97 -18.14 -24.26
CA GLN A 121 1.25 -19.29 -24.82
C GLN A 121 0.70 -19.00 -26.24
N TRP A 122 1.03 -17.84 -26.80
CA TRP A 122 0.47 -17.35 -28.06
C TRP A 122 1.09 -18.01 -29.28
N THR A 123 0.25 -18.25 -30.30
CA THR A 123 0.72 -18.55 -31.67
C THR A 123 1.41 -17.31 -32.25
N PRO A 124 2.17 -17.45 -33.34
CA PRO A 124 2.75 -16.29 -34.03
C PRO A 124 1.72 -15.24 -34.48
N GLU A 125 0.51 -15.67 -34.89
CA GLU A 125 -0.58 -14.79 -35.26
C GLU A 125 -1.16 -14.04 -34.05
N GLU A 126 -1.37 -14.72 -32.95
CA GLU A 126 -1.82 -14.10 -31.70
C GLU A 126 -0.77 -13.13 -31.14
N LEU A 127 0.52 -13.48 -31.17
CA LEU A 127 1.61 -12.59 -30.81
C LEU A 127 1.57 -11.29 -31.64
N ALA A 128 1.32 -11.41 -32.97
CA ALA A 128 1.19 -10.25 -33.84
C ALA A 128 0.03 -9.34 -33.45
N HIS A 129 -1.04 -9.86 -32.86
CA HIS A 129 -2.16 -9.06 -32.35
C HIS A 129 -1.81 -8.37 -31.01
N HIS A 130 -1.01 -9.00 -30.17
CA HIS A 130 -0.66 -8.46 -28.86
C HIS A 130 0.47 -7.41 -28.88
N LEU A 131 1.36 -7.47 -29.89
CA LEU A 131 2.42 -6.45 -30.03
C LEU A 131 1.83 -5.13 -30.57
N ASP A 132 2.18 -4.02 -29.92
CA ASP A 132 1.85 -2.70 -30.44
C ASP A 132 2.65 -2.35 -31.71
N ALA A 133 2.18 -1.37 -32.45
CA ALA A 133 2.79 -0.98 -33.72
C ALA A 133 4.21 -0.41 -33.56
N ALA A 134 4.51 0.29 -32.47
CA ALA A 134 5.84 0.81 -32.18
C ALA A 134 6.85 -0.32 -31.95
N SER A 135 6.45 -1.35 -31.19
CA SER A 135 7.25 -2.56 -30.97
C SER A 135 7.48 -3.33 -32.29
N LYS A 136 6.43 -3.51 -33.10
CA LYS A 136 6.56 -4.14 -34.42
C LYS A 136 7.55 -3.41 -35.33
N ARG A 137 7.41 -2.08 -35.43
CA ARG A 137 8.34 -1.26 -36.23
C ARG A 137 9.78 -1.35 -35.72
N TYR A 138 9.97 -1.36 -34.39
CA TYR A 138 11.31 -1.48 -33.81
C TYR A 138 11.95 -2.83 -34.14
N ILE A 139 11.22 -3.94 -33.96
CA ILE A 139 11.66 -5.29 -34.27
C ILE A 139 12.10 -5.40 -35.74
N ALA A 140 11.25 -4.98 -36.67
CA ALA A 140 11.52 -5.08 -38.09
C ALA A 140 12.68 -4.18 -38.54
N LYS A 141 12.71 -2.90 -38.14
CA LYS A 141 13.74 -1.92 -38.54
C LYS A 141 15.13 -2.21 -37.98
N ASN A 142 15.22 -2.85 -36.83
CA ASN A 142 16.47 -3.15 -36.15
C ASN A 142 16.93 -4.61 -36.29
N ASN A 143 16.27 -5.41 -37.15
CA ASN A 143 16.57 -6.83 -37.36
C ASN A 143 16.64 -7.63 -36.06
N ILE A 144 15.71 -7.40 -35.11
CA ILE A 144 15.66 -8.09 -33.84
C ILE A 144 15.33 -9.55 -34.05
N GLN A 145 16.08 -10.44 -33.43
CA GLN A 145 15.82 -11.87 -33.44
C GLN A 145 14.75 -12.18 -32.40
N LEU A 146 13.51 -12.38 -32.86
CA LEU A 146 12.36 -12.62 -32.00
C LEU A 146 12.16 -14.10 -31.71
N TYR A 147 12.00 -14.45 -30.44
CA TYR A 147 11.71 -15.78 -29.96
C TYR A 147 10.53 -15.80 -29.01
N THR A 148 9.75 -16.87 -29.00
CA THR A 148 8.77 -17.19 -27.96
C THR A 148 9.12 -18.50 -27.27
N ILE A 149 8.65 -18.66 -26.03
CA ILE A 149 8.71 -19.91 -25.28
C ILE A 149 7.44 -20.04 -24.44
N ASN A 150 6.80 -21.21 -24.50
CA ASN A 150 5.65 -21.50 -23.62
C ASN A 150 6.12 -22.25 -22.35
N ALA A 151 6.82 -21.54 -21.48
CA ALA A 151 7.30 -22.12 -20.22
C ALA A 151 6.16 -22.40 -19.23
N ILE A 152 4.98 -21.80 -19.41
CA ILE A 152 3.82 -21.93 -18.51
C ILE A 152 3.26 -23.36 -18.62
N ASP A 153 2.87 -23.77 -19.81
CA ASP A 153 2.32 -25.12 -20.03
C ASP A 153 3.37 -26.19 -19.83
N LEU A 154 4.62 -25.90 -20.22
CA LEU A 154 5.73 -26.79 -19.99
C LEU A 154 5.98 -27.07 -18.51
N ALA A 155 5.98 -26.04 -17.66
CA ALA A 155 6.10 -26.20 -16.21
C ALA A 155 4.95 -27.03 -15.60
N GLN A 156 3.72 -26.80 -16.09
CA GLN A 156 2.56 -27.59 -15.67
C GLN A 156 2.69 -29.07 -16.07
N SER A 157 3.11 -29.37 -17.29
CA SER A 157 3.29 -30.73 -17.80
C SER A 157 4.37 -31.52 -17.05
N ILE A 158 5.41 -30.84 -16.57
CA ILE A 158 6.50 -31.43 -15.78
C ILE A 158 6.11 -31.65 -14.31
N GLY A 159 5.03 -31.02 -13.85
CA GLY A 159 4.59 -31.04 -12.45
C GLY A 159 5.15 -29.90 -11.58
N MET A 160 5.80 -28.91 -12.18
CA MET A 160 6.35 -27.73 -11.48
C MET A 160 5.29 -26.65 -11.19
N GLY A 161 4.04 -26.83 -11.63
CA GLY A 161 2.96 -25.87 -11.50
C GLY A 161 3.29 -24.56 -12.22
N LYS A 162 3.39 -23.45 -11.49
CA LYS A 162 3.67 -22.10 -12.05
C LYS A 162 5.15 -21.72 -12.08
N ARG A 163 6.06 -22.63 -11.74
CA ARG A 163 7.50 -22.33 -11.60
C ARG A 163 8.21 -22.44 -12.95
N THR A 164 8.23 -21.37 -13.72
CA THR A 164 8.82 -21.27 -15.06
C THR A 164 10.29 -20.93 -15.07
N ASN A 165 10.85 -20.46 -13.93
CA ASN A 165 12.17 -19.82 -13.90
C ASN A 165 13.32 -20.68 -14.40
N THR A 166 13.34 -21.98 -14.01
CA THR A 166 14.39 -22.92 -14.42
C THR A 166 14.36 -23.16 -15.93
N ILE A 167 13.17 -23.21 -16.53
CA ILE A 167 12.95 -23.36 -17.98
C ILE A 167 13.48 -22.12 -18.70
N LEU A 168 13.09 -20.92 -18.24
CA LEU A 168 13.48 -19.65 -18.84
C LEU A 168 14.99 -19.37 -18.68
N GLN A 169 15.59 -19.78 -17.55
CA GLN A 169 17.03 -19.70 -17.35
C GLN A 169 17.80 -20.60 -18.33
N SER A 170 17.31 -21.80 -18.61
CA SER A 170 17.91 -22.71 -19.58
C SER A 170 17.83 -22.14 -21.00
N ALA A 171 16.67 -21.61 -21.40
CA ALA A 171 16.51 -20.95 -22.70
C ALA A 171 17.44 -19.73 -22.85
N PHE A 172 17.66 -18.97 -21.77
CA PHE A 172 18.63 -17.87 -21.76
C PHE A 172 20.05 -18.34 -22.09
N PHE A 173 20.54 -19.39 -21.45
CA PHE A 173 21.88 -19.89 -21.71
C PHE A 173 22.05 -20.37 -23.17
N SER A 174 21.05 -21.05 -23.73
CA SER A 174 21.06 -21.52 -25.11
C SER A 174 21.02 -20.36 -26.13
N LEU A 175 20.25 -19.30 -25.89
CA LEU A 175 20.10 -18.17 -26.80
C LEU A 175 21.20 -17.11 -26.65
N ALA A 176 21.62 -16.78 -25.45
CA ALA A 176 22.62 -15.74 -25.19
C ALA A 176 24.07 -16.21 -25.42
N LYS A 177 24.30 -17.52 -25.47
CA LYS A 177 25.60 -18.14 -25.77
C LYS A 177 26.78 -17.61 -24.95
N VAL A 178 26.52 -17.36 -23.67
CA VAL A 178 27.55 -16.87 -22.73
C VAL A 178 28.58 -17.96 -22.38
N LEU A 179 28.09 -19.21 -22.36
CA LEU A 179 28.83 -20.45 -22.15
C LEU A 179 28.51 -21.44 -23.27
N PRO A 180 29.34 -22.47 -23.50
CA PRO A 180 28.93 -23.66 -24.27
C PRO A 180 27.63 -24.23 -23.67
N GLU A 181 26.68 -24.57 -24.49
CA GLU A 181 25.31 -24.94 -24.05
C GLU A 181 25.34 -26.19 -23.15
N GLU A 182 26.14 -27.20 -23.51
CA GLU A 182 26.29 -28.43 -22.72
C GLU A 182 26.82 -28.16 -21.32
N ASP A 183 27.83 -27.28 -21.21
CA ASP A 183 28.39 -26.89 -19.93
C ASP A 183 27.39 -26.15 -19.08
N ALA A 184 26.64 -25.20 -19.67
CA ALA A 184 25.60 -24.44 -18.97
C ALA A 184 24.50 -25.34 -18.40
N ILE A 185 24.03 -26.31 -19.20
CA ILE A 185 23.03 -27.30 -18.80
C ILE A 185 23.56 -28.14 -17.63
N GLN A 186 24.81 -28.61 -17.72
CA GLN A 186 25.43 -29.40 -16.67
C GLN A 186 25.54 -28.61 -15.35
N TYR A 187 26.05 -27.38 -15.38
CA TYR A 187 26.17 -26.54 -14.19
C TYR A 187 24.82 -26.19 -13.59
N MET A 188 23.79 -25.96 -14.40
CA MET A 188 22.43 -25.74 -13.92
C MET A 188 21.90 -26.98 -13.17
N LYS A 189 22.11 -28.19 -13.68
CA LYS A 189 21.71 -29.46 -13.05
C LYS A 189 22.42 -29.69 -11.72
N GLU A 190 23.73 -29.44 -11.67
CA GLU A 190 24.53 -29.51 -10.45
C GLU A 190 23.97 -28.55 -9.36
N LYS A 191 23.72 -27.32 -9.75
CA LYS A 191 23.18 -26.30 -8.84
C LYS A 191 21.76 -26.64 -8.37
N ALA A 192 20.92 -27.17 -9.25
CA ALA A 192 19.58 -27.67 -8.90
C ALA A 192 19.65 -28.84 -7.90
N THR A 193 20.55 -29.78 -8.13
CA THR A 193 20.80 -30.90 -7.20
C THR A 193 21.27 -30.39 -5.85
N GLN A 194 22.23 -29.48 -5.80
CA GLN A 194 22.71 -28.87 -4.56
C GLN A 194 21.59 -28.15 -3.78
N SER A 195 20.72 -27.43 -4.51
CA SER A 195 19.68 -26.60 -3.91
C SER A 195 18.46 -27.39 -3.42
N TYR A 196 18.12 -28.49 -4.10
CA TYR A 196 16.87 -29.23 -3.89
C TYR A 196 17.00 -30.64 -3.36
N SER A 197 18.20 -31.21 -3.23
CA SER A 197 18.43 -32.58 -2.71
C SER A 197 17.75 -32.80 -1.33
N LYS A 198 17.76 -31.78 -0.47
CA LYS A 198 17.10 -31.83 0.85
C LYS A 198 15.57 -31.82 0.79
N LYS A 199 14.97 -31.52 -0.38
CA LYS A 199 13.52 -31.50 -0.58
C LYS A 199 12.99 -32.80 -1.20
N GLY A 200 13.87 -33.69 -1.62
CA GLY A 200 13.57 -34.95 -2.28
C GLY A 200 14.17 -35.05 -3.67
N MET A 201 14.55 -36.28 -4.10
CA MET A 201 15.11 -36.51 -5.42
C MET A 201 14.11 -36.30 -6.54
N ASP A 202 12.82 -36.50 -6.30
CA ASP A 202 11.72 -36.19 -7.21
C ASP A 202 11.72 -34.72 -7.62
N VAL A 203 11.97 -33.82 -6.66
CA VAL A 203 12.08 -32.36 -6.92
C VAL A 203 13.33 -32.06 -7.76
N VAL A 204 14.45 -32.74 -7.51
CA VAL A 204 15.68 -32.62 -8.31
C VAL A 204 15.42 -33.04 -9.76
N GLU A 205 14.80 -34.22 -9.96
CA GLU A 205 14.48 -34.73 -11.28
C GLU A 205 13.54 -33.85 -12.08
N MET A 206 12.50 -33.27 -11.42
CA MET A 206 11.64 -32.28 -12.05
C MET A 206 12.41 -31.05 -12.55
N ASN A 207 13.35 -30.53 -11.74
CA ASN A 207 14.19 -29.41 -12.16
C ASN A 207 15.15 -29.80 -13.30
N HIS A 208 15.73 -31.00 -13.29
CA HIS A 208 16.54 -31.48 -14.41
C HIS A 208 15.74 -31.56 -15.71
N LYS A 209 14.51 -32.12 -15.68
CA LYS A 209 13.61 -32.15 -16.83
C LYS A 209 13.28 -30.76 -17.34
N ALA A 210 13.06 -29.80 -16.44
CA ALA A 210 12.80 -28.42 -16.78
C ALA A 210 13.99 -27.73 -17.46
N ILE A 211 15.22 -28.02 -17.01
CA ILE A 211 16.46 -27.53 -17.63
C ILE A 211 16.59 -28.08 -19.06
N ASP A 212 16.46 -29.40 -19.26
CA ASP A 212 16.58 -30.04 -20.57
C ASP A 212 15.52 -29.52 -21.55
N ALA A 213 14.27 -29.38 -21.07
CA ALA A 213 13.18 -28.88 -21.89
C ALA A 213 13.36 -27.41 -22.28
N GLY A 214 13.82 -26.56 -21.34
CA GLY A 214 14.03 -25.12 -21.59
C GLY A 214 15.10 -24.85 -22.65
N ALA A 215 16.12 -25.69 -22.73
CA ALA A 215 17.19 -25.56 -23.71
C ALA A 215 16.70 -25.64 -25.19
N THR A 216 15.55 -26.28 -25.45
CA THR A 216 15.07 -26.55 -26.81
C THR A 216 13.63 -26.08 -27.09
N ALA A 217 12.89 -25.63 -26.07
CA ALA A 217 11.45 -25.33 -26.21
C ALA A 217 11.15 -23.95 -26.81
N TYR A 218 12.15 -23.12 -27.04
CA TYR A 218 11.93 -21.82 -27.67
C TYR A 218 11.74 -21.92 -29.18
N VAL A 219 10.91 -21.03 -29.72
CA VAL A 219 10.56 -20.98 -31.15
C VAL A 219 10.99 -19.63 -31.72
N LYS A 220 11.76 -19.65 -32.82
CA LYS A 220 12.09 -18.44 -33.57
C LYS A 220 10.89 -17.99 -34.39
N ILE A 221 10.59 -16.70 -34.31
CA ILE A 221 9.48 -16.08 -35.04
C ILE A 221 10.02 -15.37 -36.29
N ASP A 222 9.50 -15.68 -37.42
CA ASP A 222 9.79 -14.96 -38.65
C ASP A 222 9.07 -13.61 -38.61
N VAL A 223 9.84 -12.52 -38.68
CA VAL A 223 9.31 -11.16 -38.59
C VAL A 223 8.69 -10.72 -39.90
N PRO A 224 7.37 -10.45 -39.99
CA PRO A 224 6.74 -10.03 -41.24
C PRO A 224 7.28 -8.66 -41.71
N ALA A 225 7.46 -8.51 -43.03
CA ALA A 225 8.01 -7.30 -43.62
C ALA A 225 7.14 -6.05 -43.41
N ASP A 226 5.82 -6.23 -43.33
CA ASP A 226 4.82 -5.18 -43.10
C ASP A 226 4.89 -4.58 -41.67
N TRP A 227 5.52 -5.26 -40.74
CA TRP A 227 5.76 -4.70 -39.39
C TRP A 227 6.60 -3.41 -39.41
N ALA A 228 7.45 -3.23 -40.42
CA ALA A 228 8.25 -2.00 -40.58
C ALA A 228 7.40 -0.74 -40.78
N THR A 229 6.15 -0.89 -41.24
CA THR A 229 5.21 0.20 -41.52
C THR A 229 3.91 0.09 -40.71
N ALA A 230 3.90 -0.71 -39.64
CA ALA A 230 2.72 -0.89 -38.79
C ALA A 230 2.21 0.49 -38.27
N GLU A 231 0.91 0.72 -38.36
CA GLU A 231 0.27 1.97 -37.96
C GLU A 231 -0.22 1.90 -36.51
N ASP A 232 -0.06 3.01 -35.76
CA ASP A 232 -0.51 3.09 -34.36
C ASP A 232 -2.04 3.13 -34.31
N VAL A 233 -2.62 2.28 -33.47
CA VAL A 233 -4.05 2.31 -33.15
C VAL A 233 -4.22 3.13 -31.88
N VAL A 234 -4.85 4.30 -32.00
CA VAL A 234 -5.18 5.12 -30.85
C VAL A 234 -6.38 4.51 -30.13
N VAL A 235 -6.12 3.93 -28.96
CA VAL A 235 -7.19 3.47 -28.06
C VAL A 235 -7.48 4.61 -27.09
N ASP A 236 -8.61 5.29 -27.26
CA ASP A 236 -9.07 6.29 -26.29
C ASP A 236 -9.73 5.58 -25.11
N HIS A 237 -9.02 5.51 -24.01
CA HIS A 237 -9.57 5.04 -22.74
C HIS A 237 -10.46 6.15 -22.16
N LYS A 238 -11.79 5.99 -22.30
CA LYS A 238 -12.75 6.84 -21.58
C LYS A 238 -12.63 6.55 -20.09
N LEU A 239 -11.98 7.45 -19.36
CA LEU A 239 -11.89 7.40 -17.91
C LEU A 239 -12.95 8.32 -17.30
N GLU A 240 -13.68 7.82 -16.31
CA GLU A 240 -14.61 8.61 -15.50
C GLU A 240 -13.92 9.08 -14.23
N GLY A 241 -14.21 10.29 -13.75
CA GLY A 241 -13.65 10.85 -12.52
C GLY A 241 -13.51 12.37 -12.58
N LYS A 242 -12.89 12.95 -11.54
CA LYS A 242 -12.55 14.37 -11.53
C LYS A 242 -11.59 14.69 -12.68
N PRO A 243 -11.77 15.81 -13.41
CA PRO A 243 -10.94 16.14 -14.58
C PRO A 243 -9.44 16.17 -14.28
N GLU A 244 -9.04 16.73 -13.12
CA GLU A 244 -7.65 16.83 -12.67
C GLU A 244 -7.03 15.45 -12.42
N LEU A 245 -7.77 14.57 -11.73
CA LEU A 245 -7.34 13.20 -11.49
C LEU A 245 -7.21 12.41 -12.81
N VAL A 246 -8.20 12.54 -13.71
CA VAL A 246 -8.15 11.88 -15.03
C VAL A 246 -6.95 12.39 -15.85
N LYS A 247 -6.67 13.68 -15.81
CA LYS A 247 -5.49 14.28 -16.46
C LYS A 247 -4.19 13.69 -15.90
N GLN A 248 -4.04 13.64 -14.58
CA GLN A 248 -2.89 13.03 -13.90
C GLN A 248 -2.72 11.55 -14.28
N VAL A 249 -3.80 10.77 -14.27
CA VAL A 249 -3.79 9.35 -14.60
C VAL A 249 -3.33 9.12 -16.04
N LYS A 250 -3.89 9.85 -17.00
CA LYS A 250 -3.52 9.71 -18.43
C LYS A 250 -2.08 10.15 -18.71
N ASN A 251 -1.67 11.27 -18.15
CA ASN A 251 -0.42 11.94 -18.53
C ASN A 251 0.77 11.48 -17.69
N ILE A 252 0.57 11.02 -16.46
CA ILE A 252 1.65 10.64 -15.54
C ILE A 252 1.55 9.16 -15.14
N LEU A 253 0.42 8.74 -14.55
CA LEU A 253 0.29 7.39 -14.00
C LEU A 253 0.50 6.31 -15.06
N PHE A 254 -0.20 6.35 -16.19
CA PHE A 254 -0.10 5.33 -17.21
C PHE A 254 1.30 5.21 -17.85
N PRO A 255 2.02 6.29 -18.20
CA PRO A 255 3.41 6.19 -18.63
C PRO A 255 4.34 5.63 -17.53
N VAL A 256 4.19 6.08 -16.29
CA VAL A 256 5.01 5.60 -15.16
C VAL A 256 4.77 4.11 -14.88
N ASP A 257 3.52 3.65 -14.90
CA ASP A 257 3.17 2.24 -14.72
C ASP A 257 3.75 1.32 -15.79
N LYS A 258 3.98 1.86 -16.99
CA LYS A 258 4.65 1.15 -18.10
C LYS A 258 6.18 1.28 -18.06
N MET A 259 6.77 1.87 -17.02
CA MET A 259 8.19 2.15 -16.90
C MET A 259 8.72 3.06 -18.04
N ASP A 260 7.87 3.95 -18.58
CA ASP A 260 8.19 4.92 -19.63
C ASP A 260 8.18 6.39 -19.10
N GLY A 261 8.31 6.55 -17.77
CA GLY A 261 8.29 7.88 -17.13
C GLY A 261 9.40 8.83 -17.63
N ASP A 262 10.55 8.28 -18.03
CA ASP A 262 11.67 9.06 -18.61
C ASP A 262 11.33 9.71 -19.95
N SER A 263 10.27 9.27 -20.63
CA SER A 263 9.78 9.89 -21.86
C SER A 263 8.99 11.19 -21.61
N LEU A 264 8.56 11.45 -20.36
CA LEU A 264 7.74 12.58 -20.00
C LEU A 264 8.56 13.88 -20.01
N PRO A 265 8.09 14.93 -20.70
CA PRO A 265 8.73 16.25 -20.64
C PRO A 265 8.46 16.94 -19.29
N VAL A 266 9.29 17.94 -18.96
CA VAL A 266 9.16 18.70 -17.71
C VAL A 266 7.79 19.38 -17.59
N SER A 267 7.24 19.86 -18.70
CA SER A 267 5.91 20.50 -18.76
C SER A 267 4.76 19.62 -18.26
N THR A 268 4.92 18.30 -18.27
CA THR A 268 3.93 17.35 -17.71
C THR A 268 3.66 17.62 -16.22
N PHE A 269 4.65 18.15 -15.50
CA PHE A 269 4.60 18.35 -14.04
C PHE A 269 4.28 19.79 -13.61
N VAL A 270 3.88 20.65 -14.54
CA VAL A 270 3.58 22.09 -14.25
C VAL A 270 2.45 22.23 -13.22
N ASP A 271 1.46 21.34 -13.24
CA ASP A 271 0.36 21.35 -12.28
C ASP A 271 0.75 20.75 -10.91
N HIS A 272 1.99 20.25 -10.77
CA HIS A 272 2.49 19.55 -9.58
C HIS A 272 3.79 20.16 -9.03
N VAL A 273 4.00 21.46 -9.26
CA VAL A 273 5.25 22.17 -8.86
C VAL A 273 5.48 22.20 -7.35
N ASP A 274 4.43 22.06 -6.56
CA ASP A 274 4.43 21.99 -5.11
C ASP A 274 4.50 20.55 -4.57
N GLY A 275 4.58 19.53 -5.46
CA GLY A 275 4.62 18.12 -5.11
C GLY A 275 3.27 17.52 -4.76
N GLN A 276 2.16 18.23 -4.94
CA GLN A 276 0.81 17.68 -4.70
C GLN A 276 0.33 16.82 -5.87
N PHE A 277 -0.29 15.68 -5.54
CA PHE A 277 -0.94 14.77 -6.48
C PHE A 277 -2.37 14.49 -6.02
N GLU A 278 -3.28 14.29 -6.99
CA GLU A 278 -4.68 13.99 -6.72
C GLU A 278 -4.85 12.65 -5.98
N LEU A 279 -5.82 12.62 -5.07
CA LEU A 279 -6.18 11.41 -4.33
C LEU A 279 -6.97 10.44 -5.21
N GLY A 280 -6.70 9.12 -5.06
CA GLY A 280 -7.49 8.06 -5.68
C GLY A 280 -6.94 7.52 -6.99
N ALA A 281 -5.72 7.89 -7.38
CA ALA A 281 -5.11 7.44 -8.64
C ALA A 281 -4.94 5.91 -8.71
N ALA A 282 -4.67 5.22 -7.60
CA ALA A 282 -4.51 3.76 -7.56
C ALA A 282 -5.73 2.98 -8.08
N ALA A 283 -6.94 3.57 -8.03
CA ALA A 283 -8.17 2.93 -8.55
C ALA A 283 -8.15 2.70 -10.08
N TYR A 284 -7.28 3.40 -10.80
CA TYR A 284 -7.19 3.32 -12.26
C TYR A 284 -6.12 2.33 -12.74
N GLU A 285 -5.28 1.81 -11.86
CA GLU A 285 -4.20 0.89 -12.25
C GLU A 285 -4.74 -0.46 -12.77
N LYS A 286 -5.75 -1.03 -12.10
CA LYS A 286 -6.36 -2.32 -12.46
C LYS A 286 -5.29 -3.37 -12.82
N ARG A 287 -4.36 -3.61 -11.88
CA ARG A 287 -3.12 -4.36 -12.13
C ARG A 287 -3.34 -5.81 -12.55
N GLY A 288 -4.40 -6.46 -12.06
CA GLY A 288 -4.78 -7.82 -12.46
C GLY A 288 -3.73 -8.90 -12.12
N VAL A 289 -2.94 -8.70 -11.05
CA VAL A 289 -1.78 -9.57 -10.72
C VAL A 289 -2.15 -10.85 -9.98
N ALA A 290 -3.36 -10.95 -9.45
CA ALA A 290 -3.79 -12.13 -8.72
C ALA A 290 -4.09 -13.29 -9.67
N VAL A 291 -3.56 -14.46 -9.36
CA VAL A 291 -3.91 -15.70 -10.09
C VAL A 291 -5.26 -16.25 -9.65
N ALA A 292 -5.58 -16.09 -8.35
CA ALA A 292 -6.86 -16.48 -7.78
C ALA A 292 -7.39 -15.33 -6.93
N VAL A 293 -8.71 -15.15 -6.98
CA VAL A 293 -9.43 -14.09 -6.29
C VAL A 293 -10.59 -14.68 -5.48
N PRO A 294 -11.12 -13.97 -4.46
CA PRO A 294 -12.21 -14.49 -3.67
C PRO A 294 -13.53 -14.53 -4.46
N GLU A 295 -14.19 -15.67 -4.44
CA GLU A 295 -15.59 -15.83 -4.81
C GLU A 295 -16.47 -15.83 -3.55
N TRP A 296 -17.56 -15.08 -3.58
CA TRP A 296 -18.50 -14.98 -2.47
C TRP A 296 -19.76 -15.85 -2.68
N ASP A 297 -20.08 -16.67 -1.66
CA ASP A 297 -21.32 -17.43 -1.58
C ASP A 297 -22.34 -16.68 -0.71
N ALA A 298 -23.29 -16.02 -1.38
CA ALA A 298 -24.32 -15.20 -0.73
C ALA A 298 -25.25 -16.02 0.19
N ALA A 299 -25.50 -17.29 -0.14
CA ALA A 299 -26.41 -18.16 0.63
C ALA A 299 -25.82 -18.55 1.99
N LYS A 300 -24.51 -18.78 2.07
CA LYS A 300 -23.80 -19.10 3.30
C LYS A 300 -23.46 -17.89 4.15
N CYS A 301 -23.34 -16.70 3.54
CA CYS A 301 -22.84 -15.51 4.21
C CYS A 301 -23.73 -15.05 5.37
N ILE A 302 -23.13 -14.81 6.54
CA ILE A 302 -23.79 -14.27 7.73
C ILE A 302 -23.70 -12.73 7.82
N GLN A 303 -23.04 -12.09 6.85
CA GLN A 303 -22.85 -10.64 6.76
C GLN A 303 -22.12 -10.03 7.98
N CYS A 304 -21.12 -10.73 8.52
CA CYS A 304 -20.32 -10.24 9.66
C CYS A 304 -19.32 -9.13 9.31
N GLY A 305 -18.94 -8.97 8.03
CA GLY A 305 -17.95 -7.98 7.57
C GLY A 305 -16.49 -8.33 7.79
N ASN A 306 -16.16 -9.48 8.43
CA ASN A 306 -14.77 -9.81 8.78
C ASN A 306 -13.83 -9.87 7.57
N CYS A 307 -14.28 -10.38 6.42
CA CYS A 307 -13.47 -10.46 5.20
C CYS A 307 -13.12 -9.07 4.64
N ALA A 308 -14.05 -8.11 4.71
CA ALA A 308 -13.79 -6.71 4.37
C ALA A 308 -12.87 -6.05 5.42
N TYR A 309 -13.12 -6.32 6.71
CA TYR A 309 -12.37 -5.77 7.84
C TYR A 309 -10.87 -6.08 7.78
N VAL A 310 -10.49 -7.29 7.37
CA VAL A 310 -9.08 -7.71 7.31
C VAL A 310 -8.45 -7.48 5.93
N CYS A 311 -9.21 -7.08 4.91
CA CYS A 311 -8.66 -6.92 3.56
C CYS A 311 -7.64 -5.77 3.51
N PRO A 312 -6.33 -6.05 3.26
CA PRO A 312 -5.30 -5.02 3.29
C PRO A 312 -5.38 -4.04 2.11
N HIS A 313 -6.04 -4.43 1.02
CA HIS A 313 -6.11 -3.64 -0.22
C HIS A 313 -7.51 -3.05 -0.48
N ALA A 314 -8.46 -3.19 0.47
CA ALA A 314 -9.84 -2.68 0.33
C ALA A 314 -10.60 -3.17 -0.92
N THR A 315 -10.25 -4.35 -1.43
CA THR A 315 -10.86 -4.94 -2.63
C THR A 315 -12.15 -5.68 -2.35
N ILE A 316 -12.50 -5.89 -1.08
CA ILE A 316 -13.75 -6.49 -0.62
C ILE A 316 -14.52 -5.45 0.17
N ARG A 317 -15.77 -5.18 -0.21
CA ARG A 317 -16.62 -4.19 0.46
C ARG A 317 -18.01 -4.73 0.72
N THR A 318 -18.53 -4.44 1.89
CA THR A 318 -19.95 -4.71 2.21
C THR A 318 -20.78 -3.52 1.77
N VAL A 319 -21.81 -3.76 0.96
CA VAL A 319 -22.65 -2.70 0.38
C VAL A 319 -24.11 -2.96 0.68
N ALA A 320 -24.79 -1.93 1.15
CA ALA A 320 -26.24 -1.93 1.32
C ALA A 320 -26.89 -1.09 0.20
N LEU A 321 -27.89 -1.67 -0.46
CA LEU A 321 -28.57 -1.07 -1.59
C LEU A 321 -30.03 -0.82 -1.24
N THR A 322 -30.59 0.29 -1.73
CA THR A 322 -32.03 0.46 -1.83
C THR A 322 -32.59 -0.52 -2.87
N ASP A 323 -33.90 -0.72 -2.91
CA ASP A 323 -34.52 -1.58 -3.93
C ASP A 323 -34.29 -1.05 -5.36
N GLU A 324 -34.18 0.26 -5.52
CA GLU A 324 -33.88 0.90 -6.81
C GLU A 324 -32.42 0.66 -7.21
N GLU A 325 -31.45 0.85 -6.29
CA GLU A 325 -30.04 0.56 -6.54
C GLU A 325 -29.84 -0.93 -6.82
N ALA A 326 -30.55 -1.82 -6.14
CA ALA A 326 -30.52 -3.26 -6.38
C ALA A 326 -31.06 -3.65 -7.76
N LYS A 327 -32.12 -2.99 -8.23
CA LYS A 327 -32.72 -3.20 -9.54
C LYS A 327 -31.80 -2.77 -10.69
N ASN A 328 -31.01 -1.71 -10.47
CA ASN A 328 -30.08 -1.15 -11.46
C ASN A 328 -28.68 -1.80 -11.42
N ALA A 329 -28.45 -2.73 -10.49
CA ALA A 329 -27.17 -3.42 -10.37
C ALA A 329 -26.87 -4.32 -11.58
N PRO A 330 -25.60 -4.51 -11.95
CA PRO A 330 -25.21 -5.44 -13.03
C PRO A 330 -25.74 -6.85 -12.79
N ALA A 331 -26.01 -7.59 -13.88
CA ALA A 331 -26.60 -8.93 -13.83
C ALA A 331 -25.77 -9.95 -13.02
N ALA A 332 -24.45 -9.75 -12.92
CA ALA A 332 -23.55 -10.59 -12.12
C ALA A 332 -23.66 -10.33 -10.60
N ALA A 333 -24.38 -9.30 -10.17
CA ALA A 333 -24.50 -8.97 -8.75
C ALA A 333 -25.33 -10.02 -7.99
N LYS A 334 -24.76 -10.59 -6.94
CA LYS A 334 -25.45 -11.50 -6.01
C LYS A 334 -26.08 -10.65 -4.92
N ILE A 335 -27.41 -10.53 -4.88
CA ILE A 335 -28.16 -9.64 -3.97
C ILE A 335 -29.00 -10.46 -3.02
N VAL A 336 -28.93 -10.16 -1.72
CA VAL A 336 -29.71 -10.79 -0.65
C VAL A 336 -30.17 -9.73 0.36
N PRO A 337 -31.24 -9.96 1.17
CA PRO A 337 -31.65 -9.01 2.19
C PRO A 337 -30.55 -8.70 3.21
N VAL A 338 -30.43 -7.43 3.64
CA VAL A 338 -29.53 -7.04 4.75
C VAL A 338 -29.99 -7.67 6.07
N LYS A 339 -29.09 -8.36 6.76
CA LYS A 339 -29.26 -8.83 8.13
C LYS A 339 -28.94 -7.70 9.13
N ALA A 340 -29.76 -6.64 9.14
CA ALA A 340 -29.65 -5.51 10.08
C ALA A 340 -30.58 -5.69 11.29
N GLY A 341 -30.23 -5.07 12.42
CA GLY A 341 -31.09 -5.05 13.60
C GLY A 341 -32.40 -4.28 13.35
N LYS A 342 -33.40 -4.49 14.21
CA LYS A 342 -34.73 -3.81 14.14
C LYS A 342 -34.56 -2.30 14.10
N GLY A 343 -35.23 -1.63 13.15
CA GLY A 343 -35.28 -0.17 13.03
C GLY A 343 -34.32 0.46 12.01
N LYS A 344 -33.52 -0.31 11.31
CA LYS A 344 -32.50 0.20 10.35
C LYS A 344 -32.90 0.04 8.89
N GLY A 345 -34.08 0.40 8.51
CA GLY A 345 -34.54 0.37 7.11
C GLY A 345 -34.58 -1.04 6.49
N VAL A 346 -35.19 -1.15 5.32
CA VAL A 346 -35.17 -2.37 4.51
C VAL A 346 -34.20 -2.13 3.36
N TYR A 347 -33.03 -2.80 3.42
CA TYR A 347 -32.01 -2.73 2.39
C TYR A 347 -31.69 -4.12 1.85
N GLN A 348 -31.19 -4.15 0.63
CA GLN A 348 -30.54 -5.30 0.04
C GLN A 348 -29.04 -5.25 0.35
N PHE A 349 -28.38 -6.39 0.33
CA PHE A 349 -26.95 -6.55 0.61
C PHE A 349 -26.24 -7.22 -0.55
N THR A 350 -25.09 -6.69 -0.91
CA THR A 350 -24.14 -7.38 -1.77
C THR A 350 -22.71 -7.27 -1.20
N MET A 351 -21.85 -8.17 -1.61
CA MET A 351 -20.42 -8.08 -1.37
C MET A 351 -19.75 -7.70 -2.68
N ALA A 352 -19.29 -6.48 -2.79
CA ALA A 352 -18.54 -6.02 -3.94
C ALA A 352 -17.07 -6.47 -3.83
N ILE A 353 -16.58 -7.17 -4.84
CA ILE A 353 -15.20 -7.67 -4.89
C ILE A 353 -14.58 -7.21 -6.20
N SER A 354 -13.42 -6.50 -6.12
CA SER A 354 -12.64 -6.13 -7.30
C SER A 354 -11.62 -7.20 -7.65
N PRO A 355 -11.82 -8.00 -8.71
CA PRO A 355 -10.86 -9.02 -9.10
C PRO A 355 -9.57 -8.42 -9.69
N LEU A 356 -9.62 -7.26 -10.33
CA LEU A 356 -8.45 -6.63 -10.97
C LEU A 356 -7.54 -5.90 -9.96
N ASP A 357 -8.08 -5.48 -8.82
CA ASP A 357 -7.31 -4.82 -7.75
C ASP A 357 -6.90 -5.80 -6.64
N CYS A 358 -7.47 -7.02 -6.64
CA CYS A 358 -7.14 -8.06 -5.66
C CYS A 358 -5.71 -8.56 -5.85
N MET A 359 -4.98 -8.72 -4.74
CA MET A 359 -3.60 -9.25 -4.73
C MET A 359 -3.52 -10.77 -4.54
N GLY A 360 -4.67 -11.47 -4.42
CA GLY A 360 -4.72 -12.93 -4.29
C GLY A 360 -4.19 -13.49 -2.96
N CYS A 361 -4.06 -12.68 -1.92
CA CYS A 361 -3.42 -13.05 -0.65
C CYS A 361 -4.18 -14.12 0.16
N GLY A 362 -5.50 -14.27 0.00
CA GLY A 362 -6.31 -15.26 0.71
C GLY A 362 -6.65 -14.94 2.18
N VAL A 363 -6.23 -13.81 2.73
CA VAL A 363 -6.50 -13.41 4.13
C VAL A 363 -8.01 -13.41 4.45
N CYS A 364 -8.85 -12.99 3.50
CA CYS A 364 -10.30 -12.97 3.62
C CYS A 364 -10.92 -14.36 3.84
N VAL A 365 -10.34 -15.41 3.24
CA VAL A 365 -10.75 -16.79 3.45
C VAL A 365 -10.46 -17.21 4.88
N GLY A 366 -9.26 -16.89 5.38
CA GLY A 366 -8.85 -17.18 6.76
C GLY A 366 -9.68 -16.45 7.83
N ALA A 367 -10.24 -15.29 7.49
CA ALA A 367 -11.09 -14.50 8.38
C ALA A 367 -12.58 -14.90 8.35
N CYS A 368 -13.01 -15.61 7.32
CA CYS A 368 -14.36 -16.15 7.27
C CYS A 368 -14.52 -17.26 8.33
N PRO A 369 -15.55 -17.21 9.20
CA PRO A 369 -15.70 -18.21 10.25
C PRO A 369 -15.75 -19.64 9.68
N GLU A 370 -15.05 -20.58 10.31
CA GLU A 370 -14.89 -21.96 9.82
C GLU A 370 -16.22 -22.68 9.55
N LYS A 371 -17.26 -22.37 10.35
CA LYS A 371 -18.61 -22.93 10.18
C LYS A 371 -19.41 -22.30 9.04
N VAL A 372 -18.93 -21.16 8.49
CA VAL A 372 -19.62 -20.38 7.46
C VAL A 372 -19.03 -20.63 6.08
N GLN A 373 -17.73 -20.48 5.93
CA GLN A 373 -16.99 -20.71 4.69
C GLN A 373 -17.66 -20.11 3.43
N ALA A 374 -18.07 -18.85 3.54
CA ALA A 374 -18.76 -18.15 2.46
C ALA A 374 -17.80 -17.52 1.44
N ILE A 375 -16.49 -17.65 1.63
CA ILE A 375 -15.45 -17.12 0.74
C ILE A 375 -14.49 -18.26 0.38
N LYS A 376 -14.19 -18.41 -0.91
CA LYS A 376 -13.15 -19.33 -1.40
C LYS A 376 -12.34 -18.64 -2.50
N MET A 377 -11.09 -19.04 -2.69
CA MET A 377 -10.27 -18.56 -3.81
C MET A 377 -10.56 -19.38 -5.06
N VAL A 378 -10.78 -18.70 -6.17
CA VAL A 378 -11.03 -19.28 -7.50
C VAL A 378 -10.18 -18.56 -8.55
N PRO A 379 -9.92 -19.15 -9.74
CA PRO A 379 -9.17 -18.49 -10.80
C PRO A 379 -9.75 -17.11 -11.14
N GLN A 380 -8.89 -16.11 -11.34
CA GLN A 380 -9.30 -14.70 -11.55
C GLN A 380 -10.21 -14.55 -12.76
N GLU A 381 -9.92 -15.24 -13.86
CA GLU A 381 -10.67 -15.19 -15.11
C GLU A 381 -12.15 -15.58 -14.95
N THR A 382 -12.49 -16.36 -13.91
CA THR A 382 -13.88 -16.77 -13.60
C THR A 382 -14.68 -15.69 -12.87
N GLN A 383 -14.04 -14.60 -12.47
CA GLN A 383 -14.65 -13.53 -11.65
C GLN A 383 -14.52 -12.14 -12.29
N LEU A 384 -14.11 -12.04 -13.55
CA LEU A 384 -13.91 -10.74 -14.20
C LEU A 384 -15.20 -9.91 -14.31
N ASP A 385 -16.35 -10.56 -14.41
CA ASP A 385 -17.67 -9.93 -14.38
C ASP A 385 -17.99 -9.21 -13.06
N GLN A 386 -17.34 -9.62 -11.97
CA GLN A 386 -17.49 -8.96 -10.67
C GLN A 386 -16.82 -7.57 -10.62
N GLN A 387 -15.97 -7.22 -11.59
CA GLN A 387 -15.40 -5.87 -11.67
C GLN A 387 -16.50 -4.83 -11.95
N GLU A 388 -17.42 -5.12 -12.85
CA GLU A 388 -18.55 -4.24 -13.16
C GLU A 388 -19.45 -4.04 -11.91
N VAL A 389 -19.67 -5.12 -11.14
CA VAL A 389 -20.42 -5.05 -9.86
C VAL A 389 -19.71 -4.15 -8.85
N PHE A 390 -18.39 -4.31 -8.72
CA PHE A 390 -17.58 -3.49 -7.82
C PHE A 390 -17.65 -2.00 -8.23
N ASP A 391 -17.39 -1.71 -9.49
CA ASP A 391 -17.38 -0.35 -10.02
C ASP A 391 -18.75 0.33 -9.87
N TYR A 392 -19.84 -0.40 -10.11
CA TYR A 392 -21.21 0.07 -9.83
C TYR A 392 -21.39 0.41 -8.34
N CYS A 393 -21.03 -0.50 -7.46
CA CYS A 393 -21.20 -0.33 -6.02
C CYS A 393 -20.43 0.87 -5.46
N VAL A 394 -19.23 1.17 -5.97
CA VAL A 394 -18.41 2.27 -5.45
C VAL A 394 -18.74 3.62 -6.09
N SER A 395 -19.34 3.65 -7.29
CA SER A 395 -19.60 4.89 -8.04
C SER A 395 -21.06 5.33 -8.06
N LYS A 396 -22.01 4.38 -7.93
CA LYS A 396 -23.46 4.66 -8.12
C LYS A 396 -24.29 4.39 -6.85
N VAL A 397 -23.78 3.66 -5.86
CA VAL A 397 -24.50 3.33 -4.65
C VAL A 397 -24.15 4.29 -3.53
N SER A 398 -25.16 4.89 -2.89
CA SER A 398 -24.99 5.81 -1.78
C SER A 398 -24.68 5.08 -0.46
N GLU A 399 -23.86 5.68 0.39
CA GLU A 399 -23.63 5.16 1.75
C GLU A 399 -24.91 5.26 2.62
N LYS A 400 -25.16 4.22 3.41
CA LYS A 400 -26.28 4.14 4.36
C LYS A 400 -25.74 4.43 5.77
N LYS A 401 -25.69 5.72 6.13
CA LYS A 401 -25.10 6.21 7.39
C LYS A 401 -25.67 5.53 8.63
N GLU A 402 -26.96 5.17 8.62
CA GLU A 402 -27.64 4.48 9.72
C GLU A 402 -27.14 3.04 9.97
N LEU A 403 -26.44 2.45 9.01
CA LEU A 403 -25.77 1.14 9.17
C LEU A 403 -24.34 1.26 9.68
N GLN A 404 -23.77 2.45 9.69
CA GLN A 404 -22.39 2.73 10.08
C GLN A 404 -22.24 2.82 11.62
N THR A 405 -22.54 1.73 12.31
CA THR A 405 -22.40 1.65 13.77
C THR A 405 -20.94 1.49 14.21
N ALA A 406 -20.65 1.79 15.48
CA ALA A 406 -19.32 1.76 16.09
C ALA A 406 -18.81 0.34 16.40
N ASP A 407 -19.33 -0.68 15.73
CA ASP A 407 -18.90 -2.07 15.82
C ASP A 407 -18.21 -2.53 14.51
N VAL A 408 -17.58 -3.71 14.55
CA VAL A 408 -16.83 -4.27 13.42
C VAL A 408 -17.68 -4.37 12.15
N LYS A 409 -18.94 -4.82 12.25
CA LYS A 409 -19.85 -4.92 11.09
C LYS A 409 -20.23 -3.56 10.55
N GLY A 410 -20.62 -2.65 11.41
CA GLY A 410 -21.05 -1.29 11.04
C GLY A 410 -19.92 -0.46 10.42
N SER A 411 -18.70 -0.61 10.94
CA SER A 411 -17.53 0.10 10.39
C SER A 411 -17.30 -0.25 8.91
N GLN A 412 -17.67 -1.45 8.47
CA GLN A 412 -17.43 -1.90 7.09
C GLN A 412 -18.45 -1.39 6.08
N PHE A 413 -19.55 -0.72 6.50
CA PHE A 413 -20.43 0.01 5.60
C PHE A 413 -19.94 1.42 5.26
N ARG A 414 -18.81 1.86 5.83
CA ARG A 414 -18.12 3.10 5.46
C ARG A 414 -17.12 2.83 4.33
N LYS A 415 -16.94 3.78 3.42
CA LYS A 415 -15.89 3.72 2.40
C LYS A 415 -14.51 3.81 3.07
N PRO A 416 -13.60 2.85 2.87
CA PRO A 416 -12.20 3.04 3.24
C PRO A 416 -11.56 4.12 2.36
N LEU A 417 -10.79 5.02 2.97
CA LEU A 417 -10.10 6.08 2.23
C LEU A 417 -8.61 5.78 2.01
N LEU A 418 -8.26 4.52 2.09
CA LEU A 418 -7.02 3.91 1.59
C LEU A 418 -7.42 2.63 0.84
N GLU A 419 -7.12 2.56 -0.46
CA GLU A 419 -7.51 1.46 -1.33
C GLU A 419 -6.42 1.13 -2.36
N PHE A 420 -6.29 -0.15 -2.73
CA PHE A 420 -5.43 -0.63 -3.81
C PHE A 420 -3.95 -0.24 -3.67
N SER A 421 -3.46 -0.19 -2.44
CA SER A 421 -2.06 0.15 -2.17
C SER A 421 -1.08 -0.85 -2.78
N GLY A 422 0.16 -0.40 -3.03
CA GLY A 422 1.25 -1.24 -3.52
C GLY A 422 1.89 -2.16 -2.47
N SER A 423 1.24 -2.44 -1.34
CA SER A 423 1.76 -3.28 -0.26
C SER A 423 1.89 -4.75 -0.64
N CYS A 424 2.60 -5.52 0.18
CA CYS A 424 2.68 -6.98 0.03
C CYS A 424 1.29 -7.63 0.08
N ALA A 425 1.10 -8.73 -0.65
CA ALA A 425 -0.11 -9.53 -0.56
C ALA A 425 -0.27 -10.07 0.88
N GLY A 426 -1.33 -9.64 1.58
CA GLY A 426 -1.57 -10.00 2.97
C GLY A 426 -0.89 -9.10 4.01
N CYS A 427 -0.42 -7.92 3.63
CA CYS A 427 0.22 -6.95 4.53
C CYS A 427 -0.69 -6.60 5.71
N ALA A 428 -0.19 -6.77 6.93
CA ALA A 428 -0.96 -6.44 8.13
C ALA A 428 -0.97 -4.94 8.43
N GLU A 429 0.07 -4.18 8.06
CA GLU A 429 0.14 -2.72 8.26
C GLU A 429 -1.02 -2.00 7.56
N THR A 430 -1.24 -2.29 6.28
CA THR A 430 -2.29 -1.63 5.49
C THR A 430 -3.70 -1.98 5.98
N SER A 431 -3.89 -3.11 6.63
CA SER A 431 -5.19 -3.43 7.26
C SER A 431 -5.53 -2.45 8.39
N TYR A 432 -4.54 -2.06 9.21
CA TYR A 432 -4.71 -1.05 10.26
C TYR A 432 -4.92 0.36 9.66
N ALA A 433 -4.02 0.80 8.76
CA ALA A 433 -4.11 2.12 8.14
C ALA A 433 -5.45 2.31 7.40
N ARG A 434 -5.91 1.28 6.66
CA ARG A 434 -7.21 1.28 6.00
C ARG A 434 -8.35 1.47 7.01
N LEU A 435 -8.32 0.78 8.16
CA LEU A 435 -9.36 0.90 9.19
C LEU A 435 -9.39 2.32 9.77
N VAL A 436 -8.23 2.90 10.10
CA VAL A 436 -8.14 4.27 10.63
C VAL A 436 -8.71 5.27 9.62
N THR A 437 -8.35 5.17 8.34
CA THR A 437 -8.89 6.04 7.29
C THR A 437 -10.37 5.82 7.02
N GLN A 438 -10.88 4.61 7.24
CA GLN A 438 -12.31 4.29 7.12
C GLN A 438 -13.14 4.95 8.23
N LEU A 439 -12.54 5.18 9.40
CA LEU A 439 -13.21 5.83 10.53
C LEU A 439 -13.14 7.36 10.46
N PHE A 440 -11.98 7.93 10.09
CA PHE A 440 -11.70 9.35 10.25
C PHE A 440 -11.15 10.03 8.99
N GLY A 441 -10.88 9.29 7.92
CA GLY A 441 -10.09 9.74 6.77
C GLY A 441 -10.53 11.02 6.09
N ASP A 442 -11.81 11.36 6.12
CA ASP A 442 -12.36 12.61 5.58
C ASP A 442 -11.98 13.86 6.41
N LYS A 443 -11.39 13.66 7.60
CA LYS A 443 -10.96 14.70 8.55
C LYS A 443 -9.51 14.54 8.99
N MET A 444 -8.74 13.65 8.36
CA MET A 444 -7.40 13.29 8.81
C MET A 444 -6.29 14.13 8.17
N TYR A 445 -5.30 14.44 8.99
CA TYR A 445 -3.93 14.71 8.54
C TYR A 445 -3.05 13.52 8.92
N ILE A 446 -2.23 13.08 7.99
CA ILE A 446 -1.32 11.95 8.18
C ILE A 446 0.11 12.41 7.92
N SER A 447 0.95 12.36 8.96
CA SER A 447 2.40 12.43 8.84
C SER A 447 2.95 11.01 8.82
N ASN A 448 3.76 10.69 7.85
CA ASN A 448 4.22 9.31 7.62
C ASN A 448 5.74 9.21 7.64
N ALA A 449 6.29 8.27 8.42
CA ALA A 449 7.72 7.98 8.41
C ALA A 449 8.13 7.21 7.16
N THR A 450 9.26 7.57 6.55
CA THR A 450 9.83 6.80 5.45
C THR A 450 10.06 5.34 5.86
N GLY A 451 9.53 4.42 5.06
CA GLY A 451 9.56 2.97 5.33
C GLY A 451 8.54 2.25 4.46
N CYS A 452 8.02 1.10 4.90
CA CYS A 452 6.95 0.41 4.18
C CYS A 452 5.73 1.30 3.98
N SER A 453 5.34 2.06 5.00
CA SER A 453 4.16 2.93 4.97
C SER A 453 4.27 4.07 3.94
N SER A 454 5.48 4.56 3.62
CA SER A 454 5.68 5.48 2.50
C SER A 454 5.60 4.76 1.14
N ILE A 455 6.15 3.55 1.05
CA ILE A 455 6.17 2.79 -0.21
C ILE A 455 4.77 2.36 -0.63
N TRP A 456 3.95 1.87 0.31
CA TRP A 456 2.56 1.53 0.00
C TRP A 456 1.60 2.72 0.13
N GLY A 457 2.00 3.79 0.80
CA GLY A 457 1.14 4.95 1.11
C GLY A 457 1.09 6.02 0.02
N ASN A 458 2.20 6.30 -0.64
CA ASN A 458 2.23 7.24 -1.77
C ASN A 458 3.47 7.08 -2.65
N PRO A 459 3.47 6.17 -3.62
CA PRO A 459 4.54 6.06 -4.61
C PRO A 459 4.41 7.13 -5.73
N GLY A 460 4.13 8.36 -5.39
CA GLY A 460 3.95 9.46 -6.35
C GLY A 460 2.61 9.39 -7.08
N ALA A 461 2.62 9.23 -8.41
CA ALA A 461 1.42 9.31 -9.24
C ALA A 461 0.32 8.27 -8.93
N THR A 462 0.62 7.21 -8.16
CA THR A 462 -0.29 6.10 -7.84
C THR A 462 -0.89 6.21 -6.44
N ASN A 463 -1.25 7.40 -5.99
CA ASN A 463 -1.75 7.66 -4.64
C ASN A 463 -2.94 6.74 -4.26
N PRO A 464 -2.79 5.85 -3.26
CA PRO A 464 -3.85 4.94 -2.83
C PRO A 464 -4.83 5.58 -1.84
N TYR A 465 -4.48 6.70 -1.23
CA TYR A 465 -5.44 7.47 -0.46
C TYR A 465 -6.47 8.09 -1.39
N CYS A 466 -7.73 8.05 -1.02
CA CYS A 466 -8.84 8.47 -1.87
C CYS A 466 -9.85 9.33 -1.12
N THR A 467 -10.86 9.83 -1.84
CA THR A 467 -11.90 10.70 -1.28
C THR A 467 -13.24 9.98 -1.14
N ASN A 468 -14.07 10.45 -0.22
CA ASN A 468 -15.49 10.08 -0.12
C ASN A 468 -16.35 10.75 -1.23
N ALA A 469 -17.65 10.54 -1.21
CA ALA A 469 -18.58 11.14 -2.17
C ALA A 469 -18.65 12.67 -2.12
N GLU A 470 -18.24 13.28 -0.99
CA GLU A 470 -18.15 14.74 -0.81
C GLU A 470 -16.80 15.31 -1.33
N GLY A 471 -15.91 14.47 -1.87
CA GLY A 471 -14.58 14.85 -2.34
C GLY A 471 -13.55 15.07 -1.22
N LYS A 472 -13.86 14.63 0.02
CA LYS A 472 -12.97 14.76 1.18
C LYS A 472 -12.20 13.47 1.41
N GLY A 473 -10.90 13.60 1.72
CA GLY A 473 -10.00 12.50 2.03
C GLY A 473 -8.83 12.97 2.90
N PRO A 474 -7.95 12.06 3.33
CA PRO A 474 -6.85 12.43 4.20
C PRO A 474 -5.81 13.29 3.47
N ALA A 475 -5.30 14.31 4.16
CA ALA A 475 -4.09 15.01 3.74
C ALA A 475 -2.89 14.20 4.24
N TRP A 476 -2.15 13.61 3.30
CA TRP A 476 -1.01 12.76 3.61
C TRP A 476 0.30 13.43 3.19
N CYS A 477 1.30 13.39 4.08
CA CYS A 477 2.64 13.88 3.80
C CYS A 477 3.69 12.91 4.34
N ASN A 478 4.72 12.61 3.54
CA ASN A 478 5.86 11.83 3.99
C ASN A 478 6.93 12.75 4.57
N SER A 479 7.53 12.33 5.68
CA SER A 479 8.70 12.98 6.26
C SER A 479 9.96 12.14 6.07
N LEU A 480 11.09 12.64 6.53
CA LEU A 480 12.29 11.84 6.67
C LEU A 480 12.08 10.74 7.73
N PHE A 481 12.94 9.73 7.70
CA PHE A 481 12.77 8.56 8.57
C PHE A 481 12.90 8.89 10.05
N GLU A 482 13.81 9.81 10.40
CA GLU A 482 14.13 10.22 11.77
C GLU A 482 13.18 11.26 12.35
N ASP A 483 12.59 12.16 11.57
CA ASP A 483 11.91 13.38 12.03
C ASP A 483 10.37 13.35 11.94
N ASN A 484 9.78 12.19 11.68
CA ASN A 484 8.35 12.08 11.40
C ASN A 484 7.47 12.54 12.58
N ALA A 485 7.87 12.28 13.80
CA ALA A 485 7.08 12.68 14.96
C ALA A 485 7.01 14.20 15.08
N GLU A 486 8.13 14.87 14.92
CA GLU A 486 8.25 16.34 14.93
C GLU A 486 7.53 16.97 13.76
N HIS A 487 7.60 16.37 12.57
CA HIS A 487 6.88 16.82 11.40
C HIS A 487 5.36 16.77 11.63
N GLY A 488 4.84 15.64 12.12
CA GLY A 488 3.41 15.50 12.44
C GLY A 488 2.95 16.44 13.56
N PHE A 489 3.80 16.65 14.55
CA PHE A 489 3.56 17.61 15.60
C PHE A 489 3.52 19.05 15.07
N GLY A 490 4.42 19.40 14.16
CA GLY A 490 4.40 20.69 13.46
C GLY A 490 3.13 20.90 12.63
N MET A 491 2.64 19.87 11.92
CA MET A 491 1.35 19.93 11.22
C MET A 491 0.19 20.22 12.18
N TYR A 492 0.18 19.56 13.35
CA TYR A 492 -0.83 19.77 14.37
C TYR A 492 -0.76 21.21 14.92
N LEU A 493 0.43 21.69 15.32
CA LEU A 493 0.60 23.04 15.87
C LEU A 493 0.22 24.14 14.87
N GLY A 494 0.57 23.96 13.59
CA GLY A 494 0.19 24.91 12.54
C GLY A 494 -1.33 24.97 12.35
N GLN A 495 -2.00 23.82 12.29
CA GLN A 495 -3.46 23.74 12.23
C GLN A 495 -4.12 24.34 13.49
N LYS A 496 -3.60 24.03 14.67
CA LYS A 496 -4.10 24.52 15.97
C LYS A 496 -4.00 26.03 16.02
N ALA A 497 -2.87 26.63 15.70
CA ALA A 497 -2.66 28.08 15.76
C ALA A 497 -3.64 28.86 14.86
N ILE A 498 -3.86 28.39 13.62
CA ILE A 498 -4.83 29.01 12.72
C ILE A 498 -6.25 28.87 13.28
N ARG A 499 -6.59 27.67 13.76
CA ARG A 499 -7.93 27.36 14.28
C ARG A 499 -8.23 28.13 15.56
N ASP A 500 -7.29 28.24 16.51
CA ASP A 500 -7.44 29.01 17.72
C ASP A 500 -7.72 30.49 17.40
N SER A 501 -6.98 31.07 16.44
CA SER A 501 -7.27 32.43 15.93
C SER A 501 -8.68 32.56 15.32
N LEU A 502 -9.18 31.53 14.63
CA LEU A 502 -10.54 31.52 14.07
C LEU A 502 -11.61 31.39 15.17
N ILE A 503 -11.33 30.66 16.25
CA ILE A 503 -12.19 30.55 17.42
C ILE A 503 -12.31 31.93 18.10
N GLU A 504 -11.19 32.61 18.39
CA GLU A 504 -11.16 33.96 18.94
C GLU A 504 -11.94 34.96 18.06
N LYS A 505 -11.77 34.89 16.74
CA LYS A 505 -12.52 35.74 15.80
C LYS A 505 -14.02 35.42 15.78
N THR A 506 -14.38 34.16 15.93
CA THR A 506 -15.78 33.73 16.02
C THR A 506 -16.43 34.25 17.31
N GLU A 507 -15.73 34.23 18.45
CA GLU A 507 -16.17 34.83 19.69
C GLU A 507 -16.34 36.34 19.54
N ALA A 508 -15.40 37.02 18.91
CA ALA A 508 -15.48 38.46 18.62
C ALA A 508 -16.69 38.78 17.71
N LEU A 509 -16.94 37.93 16.67
CA LEU A 509 -18.09 38.10 15.78
C LEU A 509 -19.44 37.99 16.52
N ILE A 510 -19.57 37.08 17.47
CA ILE A 510 -20.77 36.93 18.32
C ILE A 510 -20.96 38.15 19.21
N ALA A 511 -19.90 38.75 19.69
CA ALA A 511 -19.90 39.91 20.58
C ALA A 511 -20.38 41.21 19.90
N ILE A 512 -20.30 41.32 18.58
CA ILE A 512 -20.78 42.48 17.82
C ILE A 512 -22.29 42.53 17.86
N GLU A 513 -22.85 43.63 18.34
CA GLU A 513 -24.31 43.77 18.62
C GLU A 513 -25.18 43.55 17.39
N TRP A 514 -24.80 44.08 16.25
CA TRP A 514 -25.55 44.01 14.98
C TRP A 514 -25.28 42.78 14.12
N THR A 515 -24.43 41.83 14.58
CA THR A 515 -24.30 40.54 13.88
C THR A 515 -25.64 39.84 13.83
N ASN A 516 -26.02 39.30 12.65
CA ASN A 516 -27.28 38.58 12.44
C ASN A 516 -27.50 37.45 13.47
N ALA A 517 -28.73 37.31 13.95
CA ALA A 517 -29.08 36.36 15.01
C ALA A 517 -28.85 34.89 14.56
N GLU A 518 -29.12 34.55 13.29
CA GLU A 518 -28.91 33.21 12.74
C GLU A 518 -27.42 32.90 12.67
N LEU A 519 -26.61 33.86 12.23
CA LEU A 519 -25.14 33.75 12.20
C LEU A 519 -24.60 33.59 13.63
N LYS A 520 -25.07 34.36 14.61
CA LYS A 520 -24.68 34.17 16.03
C LYS A 520 -25.01 32.78 16.54
N ALA A 521 -26.18 32.25 16.23
CA ALA A 521 -26.60 30.92 16.68
C ALA A 521 -25.74 29.81 16.04
N ALA A 522 -25.42 29.92 14.74
CA ALA A 522 -24.55 28.97 14.05
C ALA A 522 -23.09 29.05 14.58
N ALA A 523 -22.58 30.26 14.82
CA ALA A 523 -21.27 30.49 15.41
C ALA A 523 -21.16 29.90 16.84
N GLN A 524 -22.19 30.10 17.67
CA GLN A 524 -22.25 29.54 19.03
C GLN A 524 -22.24 28.00 18.99
N LYS A 525 -23.05 27.39 18.12
CA LYS A 525 -23.07 25.94 17.95
C LYS A 525 -21.71 25.39 17.49
N TYR A 526 -21.00 26.13 16.63
CA TYR A 526 -19.63 25.79 16.25
C TYR A 526 -18.70 25.81 17.48
N LEU A 527 -18.72 26.85 18.30
CA LEU A 527 -17.91 26.97 19.51
C LEU A 527 -18.21 25.87 20.54
N ASP A 528 -19.48 25.51 20.71
CA ASP A 528 -19.93 24.46 21.65
C ASP A 528 -19.40 23.05 21.26
N THR A 529 -18.93 22.87 20.02
CA THR A 529 -18.52 21.56 19.47
C THR A 529 -17.03 21.48 19.11
N VAL A 530 -16.22 22.50 19.37
CA VAL A 530 -14.83 22.63 18.90
C VAL A 530 -13.92 21.44 19.23
N ASN A 531 -14.23 20.66 20.24
CA ASN A 531 -13.43 19.51 20.66
C ASN A 531 -13.99 18.16 20.17
N ASP A 532 -15.20 18.11 19.61
CA ASP A 532 -15.79 16.89 19.10
C ASP A 532 -15.62 16.79 17.57
N LEU A 533 -14.96 15.73 17.08
CA LEU A 533 -14.62 15.60 15.66
C LEU A 533 -15.84 15.59 14.73
N ASP A 534 -16.88 14.82 15.10
CA ASP A 534 -18.05 14.62 14.25
C ASP A 534 -19.07 15.76 14.42
N ALA A 535 -19.38 16.15 15.66
CA ALA A 535 -20.30 17.26 15.93
C ALA A 535 -19.75 18.59 15.40
N ASN A 536 -18.43 18.83 15.53
CA ASN A 536 -17.79 20.02 14.99
C ASN A 536 -17.82 20.04 13.45
N ALA A 537 -17.65 18.91 12.78
CA ALA A 537 -17.72 18.86 11.32
C ALA A 537 -19.11 19.30 10.79
N GLU A 538 -20.19 18.88 11.43
CA GLU A 538 -21.56 19.29 11.06
C GLU A 538 -21.83 20.75 11.44
N ALA A 539 -21.40 21.17 12.63
CA ALA A 539 -21.54 22.57 13.06
C ALA A 539 -20.74 23.53 12.17
N THR A 540 -19.54 23.15 11.73
CA THR A 540 -18.71 23.92 10.80
C THR A 540 -19.43 24.13 9.47
N LYS A 541 -20.04 23.10 8.89
CA LYS A 541 -20.81 23.23 7.64
C LYS A 541 -21.93 24.26 7.77
N ALA A 542 -22.71 24.17 8.86
CA ALA A 542 -23.78 25.11 9.13
C ALA A 542 -23.26 26.54 9.37
N TYR A 543 -22.14 26.68 10.06
CA TYR A 543 -21.53 27.97 10.33
C TYR A 543 -20.98 28.62 9.06
N VAL A 544 -20.29 27.87 8.21
CA VAL A 544 -19.81 28.38 6.91
C VAL A 544 -20.98 28.84 6.03
N ALA A 545 -22.05 28.06 5.95
CA ALA A 545 -23.25 28.47 5.19
C ALA A 545 -23.86 29.77 5.74
N ALA A 546 -23.97 29.89 7.05
CA ALA A 546 -24.48 31.13 7.69
C ALA A 546 -23.53 32.32 7.44
N LEU A 547 -22.20 32.13 7.42
CA LEU A 547 -21.24 33.15 7.04
C LEU A 547 -21.44 33.60 5.59
N GLU A 548 -21.53 32.66 4.65
CA GLU A 548 -21.73 32.94 3.23
C GLU A 548 -23.05 33.68 2.94
N GLU A 549 -24.13 33.37 3.68
CA GLU A 549 -25.43 34.04 3.54
C GLU A 549 -25.48 35.44 4.17
N ASN A 550 -24.68 35.70 5.20
CA ASN A 550 -24.76 36.92 6.01
C ASN A 550 -23.62 37.92 5.83
N VAL A 551 -22.63 37.63 4.97
CA VAL A 551 -21.57 38.58 4.58
C VAL A 551 -22.01 39.35 3.35
N ALA A 552 -22.35 40.64 3.52
CA ALA A 552 -22.77 41.48 2.42
C ALA A 552 -21.59 41.70 1.42
N THR A 553 -21.84 41.43 0.16
CA THR A 553 -20.89 41.74 -0.92
C THR A 553 -20.93 43.25 -1.27
N VAL A 554 -19.87 43.76 -1.85
CA VAL A 554 -19.81 45.13 -2.34
C VAL A 554 -20.96 45.43 -3.36
N ASP A 555 -21.31 44.42 -4.17
CA ASP A 555 -22.39 44.58 -5.17
C ASP A 555 -23.78 44.61 -4.51
N GLU A 556 -24.05 43.88 -3.42
CA GLU A 556 -25.25 44.02 -2.63
C GLU A 556 -25.32 45.32 -1.86
N LEU A 557 -24.17 45.79 -1.31
CA LEU A 557 -24.05 47.05 -0.66
C LEU A 557 -24.38 48.22 -1.63
N ALA A 558 -23.98 48.13 -2.90
CA ALA A 558 -24.25 49.11 -3.94
C ALA A 558 -25.75 49.24 -4.30
N GLN A 559 -26.54 48.23 -3.99
CA GLN A 559 -28.01 48.24 -4.21
C GLN A 559 -28.76 49.03 -3.13
N VAL A 560 -28.10 49.34 -2.03
CA VAL A 560 -28.67 50.17 -0.95
C VAL A 560 -28.31 51.63 -1.21
N PRO A 561 -29.26 52.50 -1.55
CA PRO A 561 -28.99 53.87 -2.01
C PRO A 561 -28.06 54.70 -1.12
N GLN A 562 -28.17 54.54 0.20
CA GLN A 562 -27.35 55.28 1.18
C GLN A 562 -25.91 54.80 1.29
N PHE A 563 -25.61 53.60 0.74
CA PHE A 563 -24.27 53.03 0.74
C PHE A 563 -23.63 52.91 -0.66
N ALA A 564 -24.32 53.35 -1.70
CA ALA A 564 -23.87 53.21 -3.10
C ALA A 564 -22.53 53.90 -3.38
N GLU A 565 -22.29 55.04 -2.79
CA GLU A 565 -21.01 55.82 -2.93
C GLU A 565 -19.88 55.08 -2.23
N HIS A 566 -20.10 54.58 -1.01
CA HIS A 566 -19.14 53.81 -0.26
C HIS A 566 -18.82 52.48 -0.95
N ALA A 567 -19.84 51.78 -1.48
CA ALA A 567 -19.65 50.56 -2.26
C ALA A 567 -18.78 50.80 -3.52
N ALA A 568 -18.95 51.95 -4.18
CA ALA A 568 -18.14 52.32 -5.30
C ALA A 568 -16.64 52.56 -4.92
N GLU A 569 -16.38 53.16 -3.76
CA GLU A 569 -15.03 53.30 -3.20
C GLU A 569 -14.39 51.96 -2.87
N LEU A 570 -15.12 51.02 -2.23
CA LEU A 570 -14.64 49.68 -1.92
C LEU A 570 -14.32 48.89 -3.20
N LYS A 571 -15.21 48.99 -4.21
CA LYS A 571 -15.00 48.35 -5.50
C LYS A 571 -13.76 48.91 -6.25
N ALA A 572 -13.52 50.22 -6.15
CA ALA A 572 -12.31 50.84 -6.70
C ALA A 572 -11.01 50.38 -6.01
N LYS A 573 -11.08 49.98 -4.76
CA LYS A 573 -9.98 49.38 -3.99
C LYS A 573 -9.83 47.89 -4.24
N GLY A 574 -10.74 47.27 -5.00
CA GLY A 574 -10.74 45.83 -5.27
C GLY A 574 -11.33 44.95 -4.15
N GLU A 575 -12.03 45.56 -3.20
CA GLU A 575 -12.67 44.82 -2.11
C GLU A 575 -13.88 44.03 -2.62
N LYS A 576 -14.12 42.89 -2.03
CA LYS A 576 -15.23 41.97 -2.40
C LYS A 576 -16.43 42.09 -1.47
N PHE A 577 -16.18 42.48 -0.23
CA PHE A 577 -17.16 42.49 0.85
C PHE A 577 -17.30 43.89 1.49
N CYS A 578 -18.41 44.09 2.19
CA CYS A 578 -18.60 45.26 3.05
C CYS A 578 -17.52 45.32 4.14
N ASP A 579 -17.03 46.52 4.45
CA ASP A 579 -15.98 46.75 5.43
C ASP A 579 -16.49 47.09 6.86
N CYS A 580 -17.80 46.89 7.14
CA CYS A 580 -18.24 46.96 8.52
C CYS A 580 -17.58 45.86 9.37
N ASP A 581 -17.36 46.12 10.67
CA ASP A 581 -16.66 45.24 11.60
C ASP A 581 -17.15 43.78 11.52
N ALA A 582 -18.46 43.54 11.45
CA ALA A 582 -19.01 42.19 11.35
C ALA A 582 -18.74 41.52 10.01
N CYS A 583 -18.91 42.23 8.87
CA CYS A 583 -18.64 41.68 7.54
C CYS A 583 -17.16 41.47 7.30
N ALA A 584 -16.30 42.40 7.74
CA ALA A 584 -14.85 42.28 7.61
C ALA A 584 -14.34 41.06 8.40
N LEU A 585 -14.82 40.88 9.63
CA LEU A 585 -14.43 39.74 10.45
C LEU A 585 -14.97 38.41 9.90
N ALA A 586 -16.22 38.38 9.44
CA ALA A 586 -16.82 37.20 8.84
C ALA A 586 -16.13 36.83 7.50
N ALA A 587 -15.73 37.82 6.68
CA ALA A 587 -14.98 37.60 5.46
C ALA A 587 -13.56 37.03 5.72
N ASP A 588 -12.88 37.49 6.76
CA ASP A 588 -11.57 36.94 7.16
C ASP A 588 -11.72 35.48 7.66
N ILE A 589 -12.76 35.15 8.43
CA ILE A 589 -13.08 33.78 8.84
C ILE A 589 -13.34 32.91 7.60
N LEU A 590 -14.17 33.39 6.66
CA LEU A 590 -14.47 32.67 5.42
C LEU A 590 -13.23 32.42 4.57
N SER A 591 -12.29 33.35 4.53
CA SER A 591 -11.03 33.20 3.77
C SER A 591 -10.21 31.99 4.24
N LYS A 592 -10.44 31.52 5.47
CA LYS A 592 -9.75 30.40 6.13
C LYS A 592 -10.71 29.28 6.54
N LYS A 593 -11.87 29.18 5.88
CA LYS A 593 -12.94 28.23 6.26
C LYS A 593 -12.49 26.77 6.36
N ASP A 594 -11.49 26.38 5.58
CA ASP A 594 -10.95 25.02 5.57
C ASP A 594 -10.25 24.62 6.89
N PHE A 595 -9.88 25.61 7.70
CA PHE A 595 -9.25 25.42 9.00
C PHE A 595 -10.22 25.47 10.17
N LEU A 596 -11.50 25.79 9.98
CA LEU A 596 -12.50 25.85 11.04
C LEU A 596 -12.73 24.48 11.69
N GLY A 597 -12.91 23.44 10.86
CA GLY A 597 -13.22 22.10 11.36
C GLY A 597 -12.05 21.46 12.12
N LYS A 598 -12.37 20.76 13.22
CA LYS A 598 -11.40 19.92 13.93
C LYS A 598 -10.83 18.89 12.96
N LYS A 599 -9.50 18.70 13.02
CA LYS A 599 -8.78 17.67 12.27
C LYS A 599 -8.29 16.58 13.21
N SER A 600 -8.33 15.35 12.72
CA SER A 600 -7.73 14.18 13.35
C SER A 600 -6.30 14.03 12.84
N VAL A 601 -5.30 14.29 13.70
CA VAL A 601 -3.88 14.24 13.30
C VAL A 601 -3.28 12.91 13.72
N TRP A 602 -2.77 12.16 12.74
CA TRP A 602 -2.16 10.85 12.92
C TRP A 602 -0.73 10.82 12.40
N ILE A 603 0.17 10.29 13.20
CA ILE A 603 1.57 10.05 12.86
C ILE A 603 1.75 8.55 12.68
N PHE A 604 2.06 8.12 11.45
CA PHE A 604 2.23 6.71 11.08
C PHE A 604 3.69 6.35 10.87
N GLY A 605 4.10 5.19 11.33
CA GLY A 605 5.41 4.63 11.03
C GLY A 605 5.62 3.23 11.58
N GLY A 606 6.71 2.58 11.18
CA GLY A 606 7.10 1.25 11.64
C GLY A 606 7.90 1.28 12.94
N ASP A 607 8.20 0.09 13.46
CA ASP A 607 8.99 -0.09 14.69
C ASP A 607 10.41 0.45 14.56
N GLY A 608 11.06 0.33 13.42
CA GLY A 608 12.40 0.89 13.20
C GLY A 608 12.45 2.40 13.39
N TRP A 609 11.39 3.12 13.02
CA TRP A 609 11.24 4.53 13.34
C TRP A 609 10.97 4.75 14.84
N ALA A 610 9.89 4.18 15.36
CA ALA A 610 9.38 4.54 16.68
C ALA A 610 10.25 4.03 17.84
N TYR A 611 10.90 2.88 17.68
CA TYR A 611 11.74 2.27 18.73
C TYR A 611 13.21 2.70 18.67
N ASP A 612 13.68 3.09 17.50
CA ASP A 612 15.10 3.35 17.23
C ASP A 612 15.36 4.81 16.82
N ILE A 613 15.37 5.08 15.50
CA ILE A 613 15.93 6.34 14.97
C ILE A 613 15.07 7.57 15.30
N GLY A 614 13.74 7.43 15.28
CA GLY A 614 12.79 8.52 15.58
C GLY A 614 12.29 8.54 17.03
N PHE A 615 12.84 7.68 17.92
CA PHE A 615 12.34 7.56 19.29
C PHE A 615 12.39 8.89 20.07
N GLY A 616 13.43 9.68 19.91
CA GLY A 616 13.54 10.98 20.58
C GLY A 616 12.41 11.93 20.24
N GLY A 617 12.01 11.98 18.95
CA GLY A 617 10.85 12.76 18.49
C GLY A 617 9.52 12.21 18.99
N VAL A 618 9.34 10.88 18.96
CA VAL A 618 8.15 10.23 19.55
C VAL A 618 8.01 10.58 21.03
N ASP A 619 9.07 10.47 21.79
CA ASP A 619 9.11 10.82 23.20
C ASP A 619 8.73 12.28 23.45
N HIS A 620 9.31 13.21 22.67
CA HIS A 620 9.02 14.63 22.73
C HIS A 620 7.54 14.94 22.44
N VAL A 621 6.96 14.34 21.41
CA VAL A 621 5.54 14.54 21.06
C VAL A 621 4.62 14.01 22.16
N LEU A 622 4.90 12.84 22.72
CA LEU A 622 4.15 12.29 23.84
C LEU A 622 4.27 13.17 25.10
N ALA A 623 5.45 13.75 25.34
CA ALA A 623 5.69 14.68 26.45
C ALA A 623 4.94 16.02 26.31
N SER A 624 4.54 16.42 25.11
CA SER A 624 3.91 17.73 24.85
C SER A 624 2.52 17.89 25.48
N GLY A 625 1.80 16.79 25.72
CA GLY A 625 0.42 16.81 26.20
C GLY A 625 -0.64 17.21 25.16
N GLU A 626 -0.24 17.44 23.91
CA GLU A 626 -1.12 17.89 22.82
C GLU A 626 -1.92 16.73 22.20
N ASP A 627 -3.07 17.06 21.60
CA ASP A 627 -4.05 16.11 21.01
C ASP A 627 -3.56 15.56 19.66
N VAL A 628 -2.61 14.63 19.69
CA VAL A 628 -1.98 14.00 18.53
C VAL A 628 -1.98 12.48 18.70
N ASN A 629 -2.35 11.77 17.65
CA ASN A 629 -2.40 10.31 17.62
C ASN A 629 -1.15 9.73 16.93
N ILE A 630 -0.46 8.81 17.58
CA ILE A 630 0.67 8.04 17.01
C ILE A 630 0.25 6.59 16.81
N PHE A 631 0.40 6.06 15.60
CA PHE A 631 0.17 4.64 15.31
C PHE A 631 1.47 3.99 14.81
N VAL A 632 1.98 3.03 15.58
CA VAL A 632 3.16 2.25 15.25
C VAL A 632 2.73 0.91 14.65
N PHE A 633 3.12 0.64 13.41
CA PHE A 633 3.00 -0.67 12.78
C PHE A 633 4.18 -1.53 13.20
N ASP A 634 3.98 -2.34 14.25
CA ASP A 634 5.06 -3.12 14.84
C ASP A 634 5.25 -4.45 14.10
N THR A 635 6.21 -4.46 13.19
CA THR A 635 6.65 -5.66 12.46
C THR A 635 7.84 -6.34 13.13
N GLU A 636 8.34 -5.81 14.25
CA GLU A 636 9.51 -6.28 15.00
C GLU A 636 10.80 -6.37 14.16
N VAL A 637 10.87 -5.62 13.04
CA VAL A 637 12.00 -5.62 12.11
C VAL A 637 11.94 -4.42 11.18
N TYR A 638 13.09 -3.90 10.72
CA TYR A 638 13.14 -2.94 9.61
C TYR A 638 12.72 -3.64 8.29
N SER A 639 11.43 -3.70 8.02
CA SER A 639 10.88 -4.53 6.93
C SER A 639 11.26 -4.02 5.55
N ASN A 640 11.16 -2.70 5.31
CA ASN A 640 11.34 -2.13 3.98
C ASN A 640 12.79 -2.19 3.49
N THR A 641 13.74 -1.99 4.39
CA THR A 641 15.17 -1.91 4.05
C THR A 641 15.86 -3.29 3.92
N GLY A 642 15.20 -4.37 4.30
CA GLY A 642 15.69 -5.73 4.09
C GLY A 642 15.82 -6.60 5.34
N GLY A 643 15.10 -6.32 6.41
CA GLY A 643 14.95 -7.21 7.55
C GLY A 643 16.05 -7.05 8.62
N GLN A 644 16.49 -5.84 8.90
CA GLN A 644 17.41 -5.56 9.98
C GLN A 644 16.71 -5.65 11.33
N ALA A 645 17.44 -6.08 12.37
CA ALA A 645 16.93 -6.10 13.72
C ALA A 645 16.67 -4.68 14.25
N SER A 646 15.50 -4.46 14.86
CA SER A 646 15.15 -3.24 15.59
C SER A 646 15.19 -3.49 17.11
N LYS A 647 14.95 -2.45 17.89
CA LYS A 647 14.74 -2.62 19.33
C LYS A 647 13.40 -3.30 19.69
N ALA A 648 12.47 -3.38 18.75
CA ALA A 648 11.26 -4.18 18.89
C ALA A 648 11.49 -5.69 18.67
N SER A 649 12.56 -6.09 17.96
CA SER A 649 12.86 -7.50 17.71
C SER A 649 13.06 -8.29 19.01
N ASN A 650 12.48 -9.48 19.11
CA ASN A 650 12.53 -10.30 20.31
C ASN A 650 13.77 -11.21 20.38
N ILE A 651 14.01 -11.77 21.58
CA ILE A 651 15.10 -12.71 21.85
C ILE A 651 15.00 -13.92 20.91
N GLY A 652 16.11 -14.34 20.32
CA GLY A 652 16.19 -15.48 19.41
C GLY A 652 15.73 -15.20 17.96
N GLN A 653 15.20 -14.02 17.68
CA GLN A 653 14.85 -13.65 16.30
C GLN A 653 16.11 -13.49 15.45
N VAL A 654 16.12 -14.17 14.31
CA VAL A 654 17.14 -14.02 13.26
C VAL A 654 16.76 -12.86 12.35
N ALA A 655 17.65 -11.91 12.20
CA ALA A 655 17.50 -10.75 11.34
C ALA A 655 18.87 -10.32 10.82
N GLN A 656 18.91 -9.36 9.89
CA GLN A 656 20.18 -8.71 9.54
C GLN A 656 20.76 -8.05 10.81
N PHE A 657 22.07 -8.16 10.99
CA PHE A 657 22.82 -7.80 12.22
C PHE A 657 22.51 -8.64 13.45
N ALA A 658 21.67 -9.68 13.33
CA ALA A 658 21.38 -10.65 14.38
C ALA A 658 21.28 -12.07 13.78
N ALA A 659 22.27 -12.47 12.96
CA ALA A 659 22.27 -13.74 12.23
C ALA A 659 22.25 -14.98 13.17
N ALA A 660 22.86 -14.87 14.35
CA ALA A 660 22.90 -15.91 15.38
C ALA A 660 21.78 -15.75 16.43
N GLY A 661 20.71 -15.02 16.12
CA GLY A 661 19.60 -14.71 17.02
C GLY A 661 19.91 -13.57 17.98
N LYS A 662 18.95 -12.65 18.13
CA LYS A 662 19.07 -11.51 19.07
C LYS A 662 19.13 -12.00 20.52
N GLU A 663 20.01 -11.43 21.34
CA GLU A 663 20.22 -11.83 22.74
C GLU A 663 19.43 -11.00 23.75
N THR A 664 19.18 -9.73 23.39
CA THR A 664 18.53 -8.78 24.29
C THR A 664 17.03 -8.77 24.11
N LYS A 665 16.29 -8.52 25.19
CA LYS A 665 14.84 -8.36 25.14
C LYS A 665 14.43 -7.13 24.33
N ALA A 666 13.20 -7.14 23.81
CA ALA A 666 12.63 -6.00 23.13
C ALA A 666 12.45 -4.81 24.10
N LYS A 667 12.55 -3.60 23.55
CA LYS A 667 12.21 -2.36 24.26
C LYS A 667 10.68 -2.30 24.45
N SER A 668 10.22 -1.91 25.62
CA SER A 668 8.80 -1.66 25.87
C SER A 668 8.46 -0.18 25.62
N LEU A 669 8.10 0.16 24.39
CA LEU A 669 7.69 1.52 24.04
C LEU A 669 6.40 1.92 24.76
N ALA A 670 5.47 0.99 24.92
CA ALA A 670 4.22 1.21 25.63
C ALA A 670 4.43 1.59 27.10
N GLU A 671 5.30 0.89 27.83
CA GLU A 671 5.57 1.21 29.23
C GLU A 671 6.29 2.56 29.40
N ILE A 672 7.19 2.90 28.48
CA ILE A 672 7.82 4.22 28.46
C ILE A 672 6.76 5.30 28.29
N ALA A 673 5.83 5.16 27.33
CA ALA A 673 4.74 6.11 27.12
C ALA A 673 3.77 6.18 28.32
N MET A 674 3.44 5.04 28.95
CA MET A 674 2.58 5.00 30.14
C MET A 674 3.21 5.72 31.34
N SER A 675 4.55 5.82 31.39
CA SER A 675 5.25 6.49 32.49
C SER A 675 4.92 7.98 32.60
N TYR A 676 4.45 8.62 31.54
CA TYR A 676 3.95 10.01 31.56
C TYR A 676 2.65 10.18 32.35
N GLY A 677 1.84 9.11 32.48
CA GLY A 677 0.60 9.10 33.26
C GLY A 677 -0.60 9.80 32.59
N TYR A 678 -0.38 10.60 31.53
CA TYR A 678 -1.39 11.33 30.77
C TYR A 678 -1.42 10.96 29.28
N VAL A 679 -0.64 10.00 28.83
CA VAL A 679 -0.65 9.49 27.46
C VAL A 679 -1.62 8.33 27.37
N TYR A 680 -2.55 8.35 26.39
CA TYR A 680 -3.34 7.17 26.06
C TYR A 680 -2.45 6.14 25.38
N VAL A 681 -2.44 4.89 25.85
CA VAL A 681 -1.60 3.83 25.28
C VAL A 681 -2.42 2.56 25.02
N ALA A 682 -2.30 1.99 23.82
CA ALA A 682 -2.91 0.71 23.51
C ALA A 682 -1.95 -0.21 22.74
N GLN A 683 -1.94 -1.50 23.12
CA GLN A 683 -1.38 -2.56 22.29
C GLN A 683 -2.52 -3.39 21.70
N VAL A 684 -2.48 -3.56 20.37
CA VAL A 684 -3.57 -4.17 19.61
C VAL A 684 -3.06 -5.27 18.68
N ALA A 685 -3.95 -6.21 18.34
CA ALA A 685 -3.74 -7.25 17.33
C ALA A 685 -5.09 -7.55 16.67
N MET A 686 -5.35 -6.98 15.50
CA MET A 686 -6.68 -6.98 14.88
C MET A 686 -7.18 -8.39 14.54
N GLY A 687 -6.28 -9.33 14.20
CA GLY A 687 -6.60 -10.73 13.94
C GLY A 687 -6.92 -11.53 15.20
N ALA A 688 -6.48 -11.07 16.38
CA ALA A 688 -6.79 -11.69 17.66
C ALA A 688 -8.12 -11.18 18.22
N ASN A 689 -8.35 -9.86 18.15
CA ASN A 689 -9.59 -9.24 18.63
C ASN A 689 -9.91 -7.95 17.85
N ALA A 690 -10.74 -8.08 16.82
CA ALA A 690 -11.16 -6.97 15.99
C ALA A 690 -11.92 -5.87 16.77
N ALA A 691 -12.74 -6.26 17.74
CA ALA A 691 -13.52 -5.31 18.54
C ALA A 691 -12.62 -4.49 19.48
N GLN A 692 -11.59 -5.09 20.07
CA GLN A 692 -10.61 -4.41 20.91
C GLN A 692 -9.81 -3.40 20.07
N THR A 693 -9.34 -3.80 18.91
CA THR A 693 -8.60 -2.92 17.99
C THR A 693 -9.45 -1.71 17.57
N LEU A 694 -10.69 -1.94 17.17
CA LEU A 694 -11.62 -0.87 16.79
C LEU A 694 -11.87 0.09 17.98
N LYS A 695 -12.10 -0.47 19.16
CA LYS A 695 -12.32 0.31 20.38
C LYS A 695 -11.10 1.16 20.75
N ALA A 696 -9.90 0.58 20.68
CA ALA A 696 -8.65 1.31 20.98
C ALA A 696 -8.44 2.51 20.04
N ILE A 697 -8.72 2.34 18.75
CA ILE A 697 -8.63 3.43 17.75
C ILE A 697 -9.66 4.53 18.04
N GLN A 698 -10.90 4.16 18.39
CA GLN A 698 -11.95 5.12 18.74
C GLN A 698 -11.67 5.85 20.05
N GLU A 699 -11.14 5.15 21.07
CA GLU A 699 -10.74 5.75 22.34
C GLU A 699 -9.57 6.73 22.19
N ALA A 700 -8.59 6.40 21.33
CA ALA A 700 -7.46 7.28 21.04
C ALA A 700 -7.90 8.59 20.40
N GLU A 701 -8.79 8.54 19.41
CA GLU A 701 -9.34 9.75 18.77
C GLU A 701 -10.20 10.59 19.71
N ALA A 702 -10.94 9.93 20.60
CA ALA A 702 -11.79 10.62 21.57
C ALA A 702 -11.01 11.18 22.78
N TYR A 703 -9.75 10.79 22.95
CA TYR A 703 -8.91 11.27 24.03
C TYR A 703 -8.29 12.64 23.68
N HIS A 704 -8.46 13.64 24.55
CA HIS A 704 -7.90 14.98 24.33
C HIS A 704 -6.51 15.09 24.94
N GLY A 705 -5.53 14.48 24.27
CA GLY A 705 -4.13 14.43 24.66
C GLY A 705 -3.38 13.48 23.74
N PRO A 706 -2.07 13.27 23.97
CA PRO A 706 -1.28 12.40 23.11
C PRO A 706 -1.69 10.94 23.27
N SER A 707 -1.82 10.27 22.14
CA SER A 707 -2.19 8.85 22.07
C SER A 707 -1.12 8.04 21.34
N LEU A 708 -0.81 6.83 21.86
CA LEU A 708 0.08 5.86 21.23
C LEU A 708 -0.63 4.52 21.07
N ILE A 709 -0.80 4.08 19.83
CA ILE A 709 -1.27 2.73 19.51
C ILE A 709 -0.13 1.94 18.90
N ILE A 710 0.13 0.74 19.40
CA ILE A 710 1.12 -0.20 18.86
C ILE A 710 0.36 -1.42 18.34
N GLY A 711 0.35 -1.57 17.01
CA GLY A 711 -0.33 -2.66 16.32
C GLY A 711 0.64 -3.75 15.90
N TYR A 712 0.48 -4.97 16.44
CA TYR A 712 1.24 -6.12 15.97
C TYR A 712 0.93 -6.40 14.50
N ALA A 713 1.94 -6.33 13.65
CA ALA A 713 1.80 -6.41 12.20
C ALA A 713 2.69 -7.51 11.60
N PRO A 714 2.23 -8.79 11.60
CA PRO A 714 2.97 -9.84 10.92
C PRO A 714 3.32 -9.46 9.49
N CYS A 715 4.58 -9.70 9.10
CA CYS A 715 5.19 -9.25 7.87
C CYS A 715 5.67 -10.44 7.04
N GLU A 716 5.84 -10.25 5.73
CA GLU A 716 6.47 -11.22 4.81
C GLU A 716 7.87 -11.64 5.33
N MET A 717 8.59 -10.72 6.00
CA MET A 717 9.89 -10.98 6.61
C MET A 717 9.84 -11.99 7.76
N HIS A 718 8.69 -12.22 8.38
CA HIS A 718 8.51 -13.29 9.38
C HIS A 718 8.54 -14.67 8.73
N SER A 719 8.19 -14.76 7.44
CA SER A 719 8.09 -16.02 6.68
C SER A 719 7.24 -17.05 7.42
N ILE A 720 5.98 -16.66 7.65
CA ILE A 720 4.97 -17.47 8.36
C ILE A 720 4.72 -18.78 7.60
N LYS A 721 4.66 -19.90 8.29
CA LYS A 721 4.34 -21.18 7.67
C LYS A 721 2.96 -21.15 7.01
N GLY A 722 2.94 -21.44 5.70
CA GLY A 722 1.73 -21.31 4.86
C GLY A 722 1.49 -19.93 4.29
N GLY A 723 2.42 -18.96 4.50
CA GLY A 723 2.41 -17.62 3.88
C GLY A 723 1.48 -16.63 4.57
N MET A 724 1.45 -15.42 4.00
CA MET A 724 0.74 -14.25 4.56
C MET A 724 -0.78 -14.38 4.60
N GLN A 725 -1.39 -15.35 3.92
CA GLN A 725 -2.82 -15.68 4.11
C GLN A 725 -3.17 -16.00 5.57
N ASN A 726 -2.18 -16.40 6.35
CA ASN A 726 -2.33 -16.74 7.78
C ASN A 726 -2.02 -15.55 8.71
N CYS A 727 -1.69 -14.37 8.23
CA CYS A 727 -1.22 -13.26 9.07
C CYS A 727 -2.18 -12.92 10.23
N GLN A 728 -3.50 -12.92 9.98
CA GLN A 728 -4.50 -12.65 11.02
C GLN A 728 -4.61 -13.79 12.04
N LYS A 729 -4.47 -15.05 11.59
CA LYS A 729 -4.41 -16.21 12.48
C LYS A 729 -3.14 -16.23 13.31
N GLU A 730 -2.03 -15.74 12.74
CA GLU A 730 -0.76 -15.61 13.45
C GLU A 730 -0.82 -14.57 14.56
N MET A 731 -1.48 -13.41 14.33
CA MET A 731 -1.78 -12.47 15.41
C MET A 731 -2.53 -13.13 16.56
N LYS A 732 -3.54 -13.95 16.23
CA LYS A 732 -4.31 -14.67 17.25
C LYS A 732 -3.44 -15.65 18.03
N LYS A 733 -2.60 -16.44 17.36
CA LYS A 733 -1.68 -17.38 18.02
C LYS A 733 -0.68 -16.65 18.92
N ALA A 734 -0.12 -15.53 18.47
CA ALA A 734 0.80 -14.69 19.24
C ALA A 734 0.14 -14.22 20.56
N VAL A 735 -1.12 -13.82 20.50
CA VAL A 735 -1.87 -13.42 21.70
C VAL A 735 -2.24 -14.62 22.57
N ASP A 736 -2.74 -15.70 21.99
CA ASP A 736 -3.17 -16.90 22.73
C ASP A 736 -2.00 -17.56 23.51
N CYS A 737 -0.78 -17.53 22.96
CA CYS A 737 0.41 -18.09 23.62
C CYS A 737 1.15 -17.10 24.55
N GLY A 738 0.77 -15.83 24.58
CA GLY A 738 1.39 -14.81 25.40
C GLY A 738 2.62 -14.14 24.78
N TYR A 739 2.90 -14.41 23.49
CA TYR A 739 3.96 -13.71 22.75
C TYR A 739 3.64 -12.22 22.59
N TRP A 740 2.37 -11.89 22.33
CA TRP A 740 1.85 -10.51 22.28
C TRP A 740 0.73 -10.33 23.29
N ASN A 741 0.71 -9.20 24.00
CA ASN A 741 -0.33 -8.89 24.99
C ASN A 741 -1.12 -7.65 24.52
N MET A 742 -2.45 -7.77 24.50
CA MET A 742 -3.34 -6.65 24.21
C MET A 742 -3.78 -5.97 25.51
N PHE A 743 -3.69 -4.66 25.56
CA PHE A 743 -4.15 -3.85 26.70
C PHE A 743 -4.43 -2.42 26.27
N ARG A 744 -5.11 -1.68 27.13
CA ARG A 744 -5.34 -0.24 26.97
C ARG A 744 -5.09 0.46 28.31
N PHE A 745 -4.37 1.58 28.23
CA PHE A 745 -4.20 2.52 29.30
C PHE A 745 -4.86 3.84 28.90
N ASN A 746 -5.99 4.17 29.54
CA ASN A 746 -6.74 5.39 29.28
C ASN A 746 -6.70 6.29 30.53
N PRO A 747 -5.93 7.38 30.54
CA PRO A 747 -5.81 8.25 31.69
C PRO A 747 -7.13 8.93 32.12
N ALA A 748 -8.06 9.10 31.16
CA ALA A 748 -9.36 9.74 31.41
C ALA A 748 -10.42 8.78 31.92
N ALA A 749 -10.20 7.46 31.87
CA ALA A 749 -11.15 6.47 32.32
C ALA A 749 -11.05 6.25 33.84
N GLU A 750 -12.16 5.89 34.48
CA GLU A 750 -12.19 5.48 35.89
C GLU A 750 -11.24 4.29 36.13
N LYS A 751 -11.37 3.26 35.32
CA LYS A 751 -10.40 2.16 35.24
C LYS A 751 -9.32 2.48 34.20
N LYS A 752 -8.19 2.99 34.66
CA LYS A 752 -7.13 3.48 33.74
C LYS A 752 -6.47 2.37 32.93
N PHE A 753 -6.22 1.20 33.53
CA PHE A 753 -5.56 0.08 32.86
C PHE A 753 -6.51 -1.10 32.65
N THR A 754 -6.62 -1.56 31.42
CA THR A 754 -7.42 -2.75 31.04
C THR A 754 -6.54 -3.74 30.32
N LEU A 755 -6.28 -4.91 30.89
CA LEU A 755 -5.63 -6.02 30.23
C LEU A 755 -6.69 -6.77 29.39
N ASP A 756 -6.62 -6.62 28.08
CA ASP A 756 -7.59 -7.19 27.13
C ASP A 756 -7.23 -8.64 26.74
N SER A 757 -5.97 -9.05 26.93
CA SER A 757 -5.54 -10.44 26.74
C SER A 757 -5.98 -11.34 27.89
N LYS A 758 -6.39 -12.55 27.53
CA LYS A 758 -6.57 -13.63 28.51
C LYS A 758 -5.21 -14.21 28.95
N ALA A 759 -5.22 -14.99 30.01
CA ALA A 759 -4.04 -15.75 30.42
C ALA A 759 -3.53 -16.62 29.25
N PRO A 760 -2.21 -16.69 29.04
CA PRO A 760 -1.63 -17.53 27.99
C PRO A 760 -2.08 -18.98 28.07
N ALA A 761 -2.50 -19.54 26.93
CA ALA A 761 -3.01 -20.90 26.83
C ALA A 761 -1.93 -21.95 26.54
N GLY A 762 -0.64 -21.56 26.50
CA GLY A 762 0.48 -22.42 26.10
C GLY A 762 0.75 -22.36 24.58
N GLY A 763 1.64 -23.25 24.09
CA GLY A 763 2.00 -23.30 22.67
C GLY A 763 3.03 -22.26 22.23
N TYR A 764 3.79 -21.68 23.17
CA TYR A 764 4.74 -20.62 22.89
C TYR A 764 5.86 -21.07 21.93
N GLN A 765 6.47 -22.23 22.21
CA GLN A 765 7.53 -22.77 21.36
C GLN A 765 7.00 -23.16 19.96
N GLU A 766 5.76 -23.64 19.88
CA GLU A 766 5.10 -23.96 18.62
C GLU A 766 4.85 -22.71 17.78
N PHE A 767 4.49 -21.59 18.41
CA PHE A 767 4.37 -20.30 17.76
C PHE A 767 5.72 -19.86 17.16
N LEU A 768 6.81 -19.92 17.93
CA LEU A 768 8.15 -19.57 17.42
C LEU A 768 8.54 -20.44 16.20
N MET A 769 8.22 -21.73 16.22
CA MET A 769 8.51 -22.65 15.11
C MET A 769 7.62 -22.44 13.88
N ASN A 770 6.55 -21.66 14.00
CA ASN A 770 5.68 -21.32 12.87
C ASN A 770 6.25 -20.21 11.98
N GLU A 771 7.26 -19.47 12.45
CA GLU A 771 7.89 -18.37 11.74
C GLU A 771 9.36 -18.67 11.44
N ALA A 772 9.77 -18.45 10.17
CA ALA A 772 11.14 -18.77 9.76
C ALA A 772 12.19 -17.86 10.45
N ARG A 773 11.80 -16.64 10.87
CA ARG A 773 12.68 -15.77 11.65
C ARG A 773 13.14 -16.38 13.00
N TYR A 774 12.48 -17.42 13.50
CA TYR A 774 12.89 -18.21 14.66
C TYR A 774 13.37 -19.60 14.24
N SER A 775 12.54 -20.34 13.47
CA SER A 775 12.84 -21.72 13.14
C SER A 775 14.14 -21.91 12.33
N ARG A 776 14.64 -20.87 11.68
CA ARG A 776 15.94 -20.86 11.04
C ARG A 776 17.09 -21.05 12.04
N LEU A 777 17.00 -20.46 13.23
CA LEU A 777 18.03 -20.53 14.26
C LEU A 777 18.25 -21.97 14.74
N THR A 778 17.20 -22.81 14.81
CA THR A 778 17.34 -24.23 15.20
C THR A 778 18.17 -25.06 14.23
N ARG A 779 18.28 -24.63 12.97
CA ARG A 779 19.08 -25.33 11.94
C ARG A 779 20.51 -24.83 11.89
N GLU A 780 20.72 -23.54 12.09
CA GLU A 780 22.03 -22.88 11.96
C GLU A 780 22.81 -22.90 13.28
N PHE A 781 22.12 -22.74 14.41
CA PHE A 781 22.69 -22.66 15.76
C PHE A 781 21.79 -23.38 16.79
N PRO A 782 21.66 -24.73 16.77
CA PRO A 782 20.64 -25.48 17.56
C PRO A 782 20.78 -25.33 19.07
N GLU A 783 22.01 -25.37 19.62
CA GLU A 783 22.23 -25.19 21.06
C GLU A 783 21.82 -23.78 21.52
N ARG A 784 22.20 -22.78 20.71
CA ARG A 784 21.88 -21.39 20.97
C ARG A 784 20.37 -21.13 20.88
N ALA A 785 19.69 -21.74 19.90
CA ALA A 785 18.24 -21.67 19.75
C ALA A 785 17.52 -22.15 21.00
N THR A 786 17.96 -23.29 21.57
CA THR A 786 17.37 -23.85 22.80
C THR A 786 17.46 -22.86 23.96
N VAL A 787 18.60 -22.22 24.15
CA VAL A 787 18.82 -21.24 25.24
C VAL A 787 17.99 -19.98 25.01
N LEU A 788 18.05 -19.41 23.79
CA LEU A 788 17.39 -18.14 23.51
C LEU A 788 15.87 -18.27 23.49
N PHE A 789 15.31 -19.38 23.03
CA PHE A 789 13.85 -19.59 23.00
C PHE A 789 13.29 -19.85 24.39
N ALA A 790 14.02 -20.56 25.25
CA ALA A 790 13.65 -20.70 26.66
C ALA A 790 13.63 -19.32 27.36
N LYS A 791 14.68 -18.51 27.15
CA LYS A 791 14.77 -17.14 27.68
C LYS A 791 13.65 -16.23 27.13
N ASN A 792 13.28 -16.37 25.86
CA ASN A 792 12.20 -15.60 25.25
C ASN A 792 10.84 -15.93 25.89
N GLU A 793 10.56 -17.21 26.11
CA GLU A 793 9.32 -17.66 26.78
C GLU A 793 9.26 -17.23 28.24
N GLU A 794 10.37 -17.30 28.97
CA GLU A 794 10.46 -16.81 30.35
C GLU A 794 10.18 -15.30 30.40
N ASN A 795 10.82 -14.52 29.54
CA ASN A 795 10.58 -13.07 29.44
C ASN A 795 9.12 -12.73 29.09
N ALA A 796 8.44 -13.55 28.27
CA ALA A 796 7.03 -13.36 27.98
C ALA A 796 6.13 -13.64 29.20
N LYS A 797 6.46 -14.64 30.02
CA LYS A 797 5.77 -14.92 31.28
C LYS A 797 5.95 -13.77 32.29
N GLU A 798 7.19 -13.30 32.48
CA GLU A 798 7.49 -12.14 33.34
C GLU A 798 6.71 -10.89 32.90
N ARG A 799 6.66 -10.62 31.60
CA ARG A 799 5.89 -9.49 31.03
C ARG A 799 4.40 -9.63 31.34
N TYR A 800 3.80 -10.80 31.18
CA TYR A 800 2.38 -11.01 31.49
C TYR A 800 2.10 -10.82 32.99
N GLU A 801 2.96 -11.35 33.88
CA GLU A 801 2.86 -11.15 35.32
C GLU A 801 3.01 -9.66 35.72
N HIS A 802 3.87 -8.93 35.01
CA HIS A 802 4.02 -7.49 35.20
C HIS A 802 2.72 -6.75 34.84
N LEU A 803 2.10 -7.10 33.70
CA LEU A 803 0.82 -6.50 33.27
C LEU A 803 -0.31 -6.79 34.28
N LEU A 804 -0.34 -7.94 34.90
CA LEU A 804 -1.29 -8.25 36.00
C LEU A 804 -1.09 -7.32 37.21
N LYS A 805 0.19 -7.03 37.57
CA LYS A 805 0.49 -6.07 38.64
C LYS A 805 0.07 -4.65 38.28
N LEU A 806 0.13 -4.26 37.01
CA LEU A 806 -0.38 -2.97 36.55
C LEU A 806 -1.90 -2.88 36.67
N VAL A 807 -2.64 -3.97 36.43
CA VAL A 807 -4.09 -4.00 36.71
C VAL A 807 -4.36 -3.67 38.17
N ASP A 808 -3.67 -4.36 39.10
CA ASP A 808 -3.82 -4.11 40.56
C ASP A 808 -3.39 -2.70 40.99
N LEU A 809 -2.37 -2.16 40.31
CA LEU A 809 -1.85 -0.81 40.62
C LEU A 809 -2.84 0.30 40.25
N TYR A 810 -3.50 0.14 39.11
CA TYR A 810 -4.41 1.16 38.54
C TYR A 810 -5.89 0.91 38.87
N ASP A 811 -6.25 -0.19 39.54
CA ASP A 811 -7.60 -0.45 40.07
C ASP A 811 -7.82 0.17 41.46
N LYS A 812 -6.79 0.86 42.05
CA LYS A 812 -6.86 1.62 43.30
C LYS A 812 -7.10 3.10 43.04
#